data_2c8c4d5f227c9cc736f71a8fca54b832
#
_entry.id   2c8c4d5f227c9cc736f71a8fca54b832
#
_cell.length_a   1.000
_cell.length_b   1.000
_cell.length_c   1.000
_cell.angle_alpha   90.00
_cell.angle_beta   90.00
_cell.angle_gamma   90.00
#
_symmetry.space_group_name_H-M   'P 1'
#
loop_
_entity.id
_entity.type
_entity.pdbx_description
1 polymer ?
#
loop_
_entity_poly.entity_id
_entity_poly.type
_entity_poly.pdbx_seq_one_letter_code
_entity_poly.pdbx_strand_id
1 'polypeptide(L)'
;MDIIKTLAQELEIRTWQAEAAVKLIDDGNTIPFISRYRKEATGSLNDEVLRHLFERLTYLRNLEEKKAQVLATIEEQGKLTPELKKQIEEAQTLVVVEDLYRPYRPKRRTRATIAREKGLEPLANIILLQMTKNSLEKEAEAFLSEEKGVTTVEEAIAGARDILAEMVSDEADYRIRIRSMTMKEGMLTSEAKDEKTESVYEMYYHYAESLSKVAGHRILALNRGEKEKFLTVKVEAPEDKILLYLEKQVIQKENPNTTPVLKEVIQDSYKRLIAPAIEREIRNDLTEKAEDGAITVFGKNLEQLLMQPPIAGQVVLGWDPAFRTGCKLAVVDETGKVLDTAVVYPTAPTNEAKIRAAKDTVKKLIDKYKVTLISLGNGTASRESEQVIVEMLGEVPRKVSYMITNEAGASVYSASKLATEEFPSFDVGQRSAASIARRVQDPLAELVKIDPKSIGVGQYQHDMNQKKLGESLDGVVEACVNRVGVDLNTASAPLMEHISGISKVIAKNIVAYREANGMFRSRRELLKVPKLGPKAFEQCAGFMRISGGDNPLDGTSIHPESYDAAARLLAELGYSEDWAKEPGKKAIFVKDYKKMAEKIGIGEPTLHDMVQELCKPGRDPRDEMPQPILRTDVLEMKDLKEGMILKGTVRNVIDFGAFVDIGVHQDGLVHISQLTNKKFVKHPLEVVSVGDIVEVKVLSVDIQKKRIALTMRI
;
A
#
# COMPACT_ATOMS: atom_id res chain seq x y z
N MET A 1 24.42 -8.32 14.31
CA MET A 1 24.21 -8.32 12.83
C MET A 1 24.74 -7.02 12.24
N ASP A 2 25.37 -7.05 11.07
CA ASP A 2 25.75 -5.82 10.35
C ASP A 2 24.56 -5.36 9.49
N ILE A 3 23.80 -4.40 10.02
CA ILE A 3 22.57 -3.90 9.39
C ILE A 3 22.85 -3.33 8.00
N ILE A 4 23.96 -2.60 7.83
CA ILE A 4 24.29 -1.96 6.56
C ILE A 4 24.57 -3.01 5.48
N LYS A 5 25.34 -4.04 5.80
CA LYS A 5 25.59 -5.14 4.85
C LYS A 5 24.32 -5.91 4.52
N THR A 6 23.49 -6.17 5.52
CA THR A 6 22.20 -6.85 5.32
C THR A 6 21.29 -6.06 4.38
N LEU A 7 21.14 -4.76 4.62
CA LEU A 7 20.35 -3.88 3.74
C LEU A 7 20.91 -3.86 2.30
N ALA A 8 22.23 -3.76 2.16
CA ALA A 8 22.86 -3.75 0.84
C ALA A 8 22.58 -5.04 0.05
N GLN A 9 22.62 -6.19 0.72
CA GLN A 9 22.35 -7.49 0.11
C GLN A 9 20.85 -7.66 -0.24
N GLU A 10 19.94 -7.33 0.67
CA GLU A 10 18.51 -7.48 0.46
C GLU A 10 17.96 -6.58 -0.64
N LEU A 11 18.51 -5.36 -0.76
CA LEU A 11 18.07 -4.36 -1.75
C LEU A 11 18.90 -4.37 -3.04
N GLU A 12 19.87 -5.27 -3.14
CA GLU A 12 20.78 -5.39 -4.30
C GLU A 12 21.50 -4.07 -4.63
N ILE A 13 21.87 -3.31 -3.59
CA ILE A 13 22.63 -2.06 -3.70
C ILE A 13 24.04 -2.22 -3.10
N ARG A 14 24.89 -1.24 -3.37
CA ARG A 14 26.25 -1.25 -2.82
C ARG A 14 26.24 -0.84 -1.34
N THR A 15 27.18 -1.37 -0.55
CA THR A 15 27.27 -1.09 0.90
C THR A 15 27.37 0.41 1.20
N TRP A 16 28.17 1.15 0.42
CA TRP A 16 28.30 2.60 0.61
C TRP A 16 27.00 3.38 0.33
N GLN A 17 26.15 2.89 -0.59
CA GLN A 17 24.84 3.48 -0.87
C GLN A 17 23.90 3.30 0.33
N ALA A 18 23.87 2.09 0.90
CA ALA A 18 23.09 1.81 2.11
C ALA A 18 23.57 2.67 3.29
N GLU A 19 24.88 2.78 3.50
CA GLU A 19 25.48 3.59 4.57
C GLU A 19 25.12 5.08 4.42
N ALA A 20 25.26 5.63 3.22
CA ALA A 20 24.93 7.02 2.93
C ALA A 20 23.44 7.30 3.14
N ALA A 21 22.55 6.41 2.65
CA ALA A 21 21.11 6.54 2.81
C ALA A 21 20.69 6.49 4.29
N VAL A 22 21.20 5.53 5.05
CA VAL A 22 20.94 5.41 6.50
C VAL A 22 21.39 6.67 7.24
N LYS A 23 22.58 7.17 6.95
CA LYS A 23 23.08 8.41 7.56
C LYS A 23 22.18 9.61 7.28
N LEU A 24 21.76 9.78 6.02
CA LEU A 24 20.87 10.88 5.64
C LEU A 24 19.50 10.78 6.34
N ILE A 25 18.97 9.58 6.48
CA ILE A 25 17.72 9.34 7.22
C ILE A 25 17.89 9.67 8.70
N ASP A 26 18.97 9.23 9.31
CA ASP A 26 19.26 9.50 10.72
C ASP A 26 19.51 11.00 10.99
N ASP A 27 20.03 11.73 10.02
CA ASP A 27 20.17 13.20 10.06
C ASP A 27 18.81 13.93 9.87
N GLY A 28 17.71 13.18 9.74
CA GLY A 28 16.35 13.73 9.67
C GLY A 28 15.95 14.25 8.30
N ASN A 29 16.61 13.81 7.22
CA ASN A 29 16.18 14.12 5.87
C ASN A 29 14.99 13.23 5.46
N THR A 30 14.05 13.81 4.73
CA THR A 30 12.90 13.07 4.20
C THR A 30 13.28 12.26 2.96
N ILE A 31 12.54 11.19 2.68
CA ILE A 31 12.79 10.34 1.52
C ILE A 31 12.69 11.13 0.20
N PRO A 32 11.67 11.95 -0.05
CA PRO A 32 11.60 12.75 -1.28
C PRO A 32 12.80 13.68 -1.46
N PHE A 33 13.27 14.31 -0.38
CA PHE A 33 14.46 15.18 -0.43
C PHE A 33 15.73 14.38 -0.76
N ILE A 34 15.93 13.23 -0.14
CA ILE A 34 17.10 12.37 -0.41
C ILE A 34 17.09 11.93 -1.87
N SER A 35 15.97 11.43 -2.37
CA SER A 35 15.87 10.90 -3.74
C SER A 35 16.09 11.98 -4.80
N ARG A 36 15.66 13.20 -4.53
CA ARG A 36 15.75 14.31 -5.47
C ARG A 36 17.06 15.10 -5.38
N TYR A 37 17.49 15.44 -4.16
CA TYR A 37 18.57 16.40 -3.93
C TYR A 37 19.84 15.83 -3.30
N ARG A 38 19.91 14.50 -3.10
CA ARG A 38 21.09 13.81 -2.56
C ARG A 38 21.51 12.62 -3.43
N LYS A 39 21.32 12.75 -4.75
CA LYS A 39 21.64 11.70 -5.73
C LYS A 39 23.10 11.29 -5.75
N GLU A 40 24.02 12.26 -5.65
CA GLU A 40 25.44 11.98 -5.60
C GLU A 40 25.82 11.18 -4.34
N ALA A 41 25.26 11.53 -3.20
CA ALA A 41 25.55 10.88 -1.93
C ALA A 41 25.07 9.44 -1.89
N THR A 42 23.94 9.15 -2.54
CA THR A 42 23.28 7.82 -2.52
C THR A 42 23.50 7.00 -3.80
N GLY A 43 24.20 7.55 -4.80
CA GLY A 43 24.30 6.90 -6.12
C GLY A 43 22.96 6.79 -6.83
N SER A 44 22.13 7.83 -6.73
CA SER A 44 20.83 7.96 -7.39
C SER A 44 19.80 6.91 -6.97
N LEU A 45 19.77 6.53 -5.70
CA LEU A 45 18.68 5.70 -5.16
C LEU A 45 17.35 6.43 -5.33
N ASN A 46 16.38 5.72 -5.90
CA ASN A 46 15.04 6.27 -6.11
C ASN A 46 14.17 6.18 -4.84
N ASP A 47 13.00 6.80 -4.89
CA ASP A 47 12.05 6.87 -3.80
C ASP A 47 11.61 5.49 -3.32
N GLU A 48 11.34 4.56 -4.23
CA GLU A 48 10.89 3.20 -3.92
C GLU A 48 11.96 2.42 -3.14
N VAL A 49 13.20 2.43 -3.61
CA VAL A 49 14.33 1.78 -2.93
C VAL A 49 14.56 2.40 -1.55
N LEU A 50 14.51 3.73 -1.43
CA LEU A 50 14.69 4.42 -0.15
C LEU A 50 13.58 4.11 0.85
N ARG A 51 12.33 3.96 0.40
CA ARG A 51 11.20 3.55 1.27
C ARG A 51 11.38 2.11 1.76
N HIS A 52 11.73 1.20 0.88
CA HIS A 52 12.05 -0.19 1.26
C HIS A 52 13.23 -0.25 2.22
N LEU A 53 14.27 0.55 1.98
CA LEU A 53 15.42 0.65 2.88
C LEU A 53 14.99 1.12 4.27
N PHE A 54 14.15 2.15 4.36
CA PHE A 54 13.65 2.68 5.63
C PHE A 54 12.82 1.65 6.40
N GLU A 55 11.91 0.95 5.72
CA GLU A 55 11.10 -0.13 6.32
C GLU A 55 11.97 -1.26 6.85
N ARG A 56 12.93 -1.73 6.05
CA ARG A 56 13.86 -2.79 6.45
C ARG A 56 14.81 -2.34 7.56
N LEU A 57 15.31 -1.12 7.51
CA LEU A 57 16.14 -0.53 8.57
C LEU A 57 15.39 -0.54 9.91
N THR A 58 14.14 -0.11 9.91
CA THR A 58 13.29 -0.11 11.10
C THR A 58 13.09 -1.53 11.63
N TYR A 59 12.78 -2.49 10.76
CA TYR A 59 12.66 -3.90 11.13
C TYR A 59 13.95 -4.47 11.74
N LEU A 60 15.09 -4.26 11.09
CA LEU A 60 16.37 -4.79 11.53
C LEU A 60 16.84 -4.17 12.86
N ARG A 61 16.57 -2.88 13.08
CA ARG A 61 16.83 -2.21 14.36
C ARG A 61 15.97 -2.80 15.48
N ASN A 62 14.69 -3.02 15.23
CA ASN A 62 13.79 -3.66 16.18
C ASN A 62 14.20 -5.10 16.48
N LEU A 63 14.69 -5.84 15.47
CA LEU A 63 15.22 -7.19 15.65
C LEU A 63 16.45 -7.20 16.55
N GLU A 64 17.42 -6.29 16.34
CA GLU A 64 18.63 -6.20 17.17
C GLU A 64 18.30 -5.76 18.62
N GLU A 65 17.35 -4.85 18.79
CA GLU A 65 16.85 -4.46 20.10
C GLU A 65 16.19 -5.65 20.84
N LYS A 66 15.38 -6.43 20.14
CA LYS A 66 14.76 -7.64 20.69
C LYS A 66 15.80 -8.69 21.08
N LYS A 67 16.83 -8.90 20.24
CA LYS A 67 17.96 -9.79 20.59
C LYS A 67 18.65 -9.34 21.86
N ALA A 68 18.94 -8.05 22.00
CA ALA A 68 19.57 -7.50 23.19
C ALA A 68 18.71 -7.73 24.47
N GLN A 69 17.40 -7.49 24.37
CA GLN A 69 16.47 -7.76 25.48
C GLN A 69 16.45 -9.24 25.87
N VAL A 70 16.38 -10.13 24.87
CA VAL A 70 16.37 -11.59 25.10
C VAL A 70 17.68 -12.06 25.75
N LEU A 71 18.81 -11.61 25.25
CA LEU A 71 20.13 -11.93 25.81
C LEU A 71 20.24 -11.49 27.29
N ALA A 72 19.84 -10.25 27.58
CA ALA A 72 19.85 -9.73 28.96
C ALA A 72 18.96 -10.57 29.89
N THR A 73 17.76 -10.91 29.44
CA THR A 73 16.82 -11.71 30.26
C THR A 73 17.36 -13.12 30.54
N ILE A 74 18.00 -13.78 29.57
CA ILE A 74 18.57 -15.12 29.74
C ILE A 74 19.81 -15.04 30.63
N GLU A 75 20.63 -14.00 30.52
CA GLU A 75 21.79 -13.76 31.36
C GLU A 75 21.41 -13.54 32.83
N GLU A 76 20.39 -12.73 33.09
CA GLU A 76 19.81 -12.53 34.43
C GLU A 76 19.36 -13.85 35.07
N GLN A 77 18.91 -14.81 34.28
CA GLN A 77 18.55 -16.16 34.73
C GLN A 77 19.78 -17.07 34.96
N GLY A 78 20.98 -16.62 34.64
CA GLY A 78 22.19 -17.40 34.73
C GLY A 78 22.27 -18.59 33.75
N LYS A 79 21.50 -18.55 32.67
CA LYS A 79 21.33 -19.66 31.69
C LYS A 79 21.93 -19.37 30.32
N LEU A 80 22.58 -18.22 30.13
CA LEU A 80 23.18 -17.85 28.85
C LEU A 80 24.47 -18.62 28.63
N THR A 81 24.50 -19.46 27.60
CA THR A 81 25.72 -20.15 27.14
C THR A 81 26.32 -19.42 25.93
N PRO A 82 27.63 -19.59 25.66
CA PRO A 82 28.27 -19.00 24.48
C PRO A 82 27.62 -19.43 23.15
N GLU A 83 27.18 -20.68 23.07
CA GLU A 83 26.50 -21.24 21.88
C GLU A 83 25.14 -20.59 21.66
N LEU A 84 24.34 -20.48 22.72
CA LEU A 84 23.02 -19.83 22.67
C LEU A 84 23.13 -18.35 22.30
N LYS A 85 24.13 -17.67 22.91
CA LYS A 85 24.41 -16.27 22.57
C LYS A 85 24.69 -16.10 21.08
N LYS A 86 25.55 -16.95 20.53
CA LYS A 86 25.88 -16.93 19.10
C LYS A 86 24.66 -17.21 18.25
N GLN A 87 23.83 -18.20 18.59
CA GLN A 87 22.61 -18.51 17.82
C GLN A 87 21.64 -17.32 17.80
N ILE A 88 21.46 -16.63 18.93
CA ILE A 88 20.59 -15.45 19.01
C ILE A 88 21.17 -14.29 18.20
N GLU A 89 22.47 -14.03 18.30
CA GLU A 89 23.15 -12.97 17.54
C GLU A 89 23.09 -13.21 16.02
N GLU A 90 23.18 -14.47 15.58
CA GLU A 90 23.13 -14.86 14.16
C GLU A 90 21.71 -14.99 13.61
N ALA A 91 20.67 -15.00 14.45
CA ALA A 91 19.29 -15.12 14.00
C ALA A 91 18.90 -14.00 13.01
N GLN A 92 18.28 -14.37 11.89
CA GLN A 92 17.92 -13.44 10.81
C GLN A 92 16.48 -12.92 10.92
N THR A 93 15.66 -13.57 11.73
CA THR A 93 14.22 -13.23 11.87
C THR A 93 13.79 -13.24 13.33
N LEU A 94 12.76 -12.46 13.62
CA LEU A 94 12.15 -12.42 14.95
C LEU A 94 11.62 -13.79 15.37
N VAL A 95 11.09 -14.58 14.45
CA VAL A 95 10.55 -15.92 14.73
C VAL A 95 11.64 -16.85 15.28
N VAL A 96 12.85 -16.82 14.70
CA VAL A 96 13.98 -17.62 15.19
C VAL A 96 14.43 -17.15 16.58
N VAL A 97 14.46 -15.85 16.82
CA VAL A 97 14.76 -15.29 18.14
C VAL A 97 13.74 -15.76 19.19
N GLU A 98 12.45 -15.73 18.84
CA GLU A 98 11.38 -16.20 19.73
C GLU A 98 11.46 -17.72 20.00
N ASP A 99 11.85 -18.54 18.99
CA ASP A 99 12.06 -19.96 19.18
C ASP A 99 13.22 -20.23 20.17
N LEU A 100 14.34 -19.51 20.02
CA LEU A 100 15.50 -19.62 20.93
C LEU A 100 15.20 -19.13 22.35
N TYR A 101 14.34 -18.12 22.48
CA TYR A 101 13.93 -17.56 23.76
C TYR A 101 12.87 -18.40 24.48
N ARG A 102 12.12 -19.23 23.76
CA ARG A 102 10.96 -19.96 24.26
C ARG A 102 11.21 -20.75 25.56
N PRO A 103 12.32 -21.51 25.74
CA PRO A 103 12.61 -22.24 26.97
C PRO A 103 12.80 -21.33 28.18
N TYR A 104 13.21 -20.08 27.97
CA TYR A 104 13.60 -19.12 29.00
C TYR A 104 12.51 -18.08 29.30
N ARG A 105 11.50 -18.03 28.44
CA ARG A 105 10.38 -17.08 28.58
C ARG A 105 9.54 -17.42 29.80
N PRO A 106 9.15 -16.43 30.64
CA PRO A 106 8.19 -16.66 31.71
C PRO A 106 6.90 -17.26 31.17
N LYS A 107 6.55 -18.44 31.62
CA LYS A 107 5.35 -19.15 31.18
C LYS A 107 4.25 -19.00 32.19
N ARG A 108 3.00 -18.99 31.73
CA ARG A 108 1.85 -19.23 32.61
C ARG A 108 1.92 -20.66 33.15
N ARG A 109 1.21 -20.94 34.24
CA ARG A 109 1.17 -22.27 34.85
C ARG A 109 0.70 -23.34 33.84
N THR A 110 1.63 -24.14 33.37
CA THR A 110 1.41 -25.22 32.38
C THR A 110 1.27 -26.57 33.07
N ARG A 111 0.82 -27.62 32.36
CA ARG A 111 0.84 -28.98 32.88
C ARG A 111 2.24 -29.40 33.29
N ALA A 112 3.24 -29.07 32.52
CA ALA A 112 4.65 -29.35 32.83
C ALA A 112 5.13 -28.58 34.07
N THR A 113 4.75 -27.32 34.26
CA THR A 113 5.05 -26.54 35.47
C THR A 113 4.46 -27.22 36.70
N ILE A 114 3.18 -27.62 36.65
CA ILE A 114 2.50 -28.35 37.71
C ILE A 114 3.23 -29.67 38.02
N ALA A 115 3.62 -30.41 37.02
CA ALA A 115 4.39 -31.66 37.18
C ALA A 115 5.75 -31.44 37.86
N ARG A 116 6.47 -30.34 37.49
CA ARG A 116 7.72 -29.94 38.15
C ARG A 116 7.50 -29.56 39.64
N GLU A 117 6.45 -28.82 39.93
CA GLU A 117 6.06 -28.46 41.31
C GLU A 117 5.79 -29.75 42.15
N LYS A 118 5.25 -30.78 41.53
CA LYS A 118 5.05 -32.10 42.13
C LYS A 118 6.32 -32.95 42.27
N GLY A 119 7.47 -32.45 41.80
CA GLY A 119 8.76 -33.14 41.90
C GLY A 119 8.99 -34.25 40.91
N LEU A 120 8.31 -34.23 39.73
CA LEU A 120 8.36 -35.29 38.74
C LEU A 120 9.45 -35.08 37.66
N GLU A 121 10.23 -34.01 37.74
CA GLU A 121 11.31 -33.75 36.77
C GLU A 121 12.41 -34.83 36.78
N PRO A 122 12.86 -35.38 37.92
CA PRO A 122 13.81 -36.47 37.89
C PRO A 122 13.28 -37.74 37.21
N LEU A 123 11.99 -38.05 37.32
CA LEU A 123 11.36 -39.16 36.58
C LEU A 123 11.39 -38.89 35.10
N ALA A 124 11.09 -37.68 34.65
CA ALA A 124 11.20 -37.28 33.25
C ALA A 124 12.66 -37.46 32.73
N ASN A 125 13.65 -37.10 33.53
CA ASN A 125 15.07 -37.29 33.18
C ASN A 125 15.44 -38.76 33.07
N ILE A 126 14.92 -39.65 33.92
CA ILE A 126 15.17 -41.11 33.80
C ILE A 126 14.62 -41.62 32.45
N ILE A 127 13.43 -41.19 32.05
CA ILE A 127 12.85 -41.57 30.77
C ILE A 127 13.70 -41.02 29.60
N LEU A 128 14.14 -39.77 29.70
CA LEU A 128 14.95 -39.12 28.66
C LEU A 128 16.33 -39.72 28.48
N LEU A 129 16.96 -40.20 29.54
CA LEU A 129 18.27 -40.87 29.49
C LEU A 129 18.21 -42.21 28.80
N GLN A 130 17.04 -42.87 28.69
CA GLN A 130 16.83 -44.12 27.94
C GLN A 130 17.77 -45.28 28.35
N MET A 131 18.15 -45.31 29.62
CA MET A 131 19.13 -46.25 30.15
C MET A 131 18.56 -47.18 31.27
N THR A 132 17.37 -46.92 31.72
CA THR A 132 16.76 -47.72 32.83
C THR A 132 16.50 -49.16 32.40
N LYS A 133 16.80 -50.09 33.32
CA LYS A 133 16.47 -51.53 33.20
C LYS A 133 15.18 -51.88 33.86
N ASN A 134 14.63 -50.98 34.68
CA ASN A 134 13.37 -51.17 35.41
C ASN A 134 12.20 -50.75 34.52
N SER A 135 11.01 -51.31 34.79
CA SER A 135 9.77 -50.76 34.24
C SER A 135 9.54 -49.36 34.72
N LEU A 136 8.82 -48.54 33.95
CA LEU A 136 8.53 -47.16 34.34
C LEU A 136 7.62 -47.07 35.58
N GLU A 137 6.78 -48.03 35.76
CA GLU A 137 5.93 -48.17 36.98
C GLU A 137 6.82 -48.28 38.23
N LYS A 138 7.85 -49.08 38.18
CA LYS A 138 8.80 -49.25 39.26
C LYS A 138 9.64 -47.98 39.48
N GLU A 139 10.06 -47.32 38.45
CA GLU A 139 10.77 -46.03 38.57
C GLU A 139 9.85 -44.94 39.18
N ALA A 140 8.57 -44.93 38.78
CA ALA A 140 7.58 -43.97 39.23
C ALA A 140 7.18 -44.12 40.73
N GLU A 141 7.26 -45.35 41.30
CA GLU A 141 6.96 -45.61 42.73
C GLU A 141 7.78 -44.70 43.64
N ALA A 142 9.00 -44.36 43.28
CA ALA A 142 9.88 -43.50 44.10
C ALA A 142 9.41 -42.03 44.14
N PHE A 143 8.46 -41.63 43.30
CA PHE A 143 7.96 -40.27 43.17
C PHE A 143 6.53 -40.09 43.72
N LEU A 144 5.95 -41.13 44.29
CA LEU A 144 4.64 -41.05 44.94
C LEU A 144 4.71 -40.17 46.19
N SER A 145 3.80 -39.22 46.32
CA SER A 145 3.71 -38.31 47.49
C SER A 145 2.30 -37.76 47.62
N GLU A 146 1.59 -38.12 48.63
CA GLU A 146 0.28 -37.54 48.96
C GLU A 146 0.38 -36.02 49.20
N GLU A 147 1.43 -35.57 49.85
CA GLU A 147 1.69 -34.16 50.16
C GLU A 147 1.81 -33.31 48.87
N LYS A 148 2.45 -33.87 47.84
CA LYS A 148 2.60 -33.24 46.53
C LYS A 148 1.47 -33.55 45.54
N GLY A 149 0.49 -34.31 45.96
CA GLY A 149 -0.68 -34.67 45.15
C GLY A 149 -0.34 -35.64 43.99
N VAL A 150 0.60 -36.56 44.20
CA VAL A 150 0.92 -37.68 43.31
C VAL A 150 0.59 -38.96 44.04
N THR A 151 -0.59 -39.48 43.80
CA THR A 151 -1.13 -40.63 44.56
C THR A 151 -0.98 -41.96 43.81
N THR A 152 -0.85 -41.92 42.50
CA THR A 152 -0.70 -43.14 41.68
C THR A 152 0.52 -43.09 40.76
N VAL A 153 0.98 -44.24 40.35
CA VAL A 153 2.09 -44.41 39.39
C VAL A 153 1.73 -43.78 38.03
N GLU A 154 0.46 -43.94 37.61
CA GLU A 154 -0.04 -43.34 36.35
C GLU A 154 0.03 -41.83 36.37
N GLU A 155 -0.34 -41.20 37.52
CA GLU A 155 -0.21 -39.74 37.69
C GLU A 155 1.25 -39.28 37.61
N ALA A 156 2.18 -40.03 38.18
CA ALA A 156 3.62 -39.74 38.13
C ALA A 156 4.15 -39.82 36.70
N ILE A 157 3.80 -40.87 35.97
CA ILE A 157 4.22 -41.07 34.58
C ILE A 157 3.57 -39.99 33.68
N ALA A 158 2.29 -39.70 33.88
CA ALA A 158 1.60 -38.64 33.11
C ALA A 158 2.26 -37.27 33.30
N GLY A 159 2.62 -36.91 34.53
CA GLY A 159 3.35 -35.66 34.81
C GLY A 159 4.74 -35.63 34.18
N ALA A 160 5.48 -36.74 34.23
CA ALA A 160 6.77 -36.84 33.58
C ALA A 160 6.63 -36.68 32.01
N ARG A 161 5.58 -37.28 31.44
CA ARG A 161 5.25 -37.10 29.99
C ARG A 161 4.93 -35.65 29.65
N ASP A 162 4.18 -34.94 30.47
CA ASP A 162 3.89 -33.52 30.27
C ASP A 162 5.16 -32.66 30.28
N ILE A 163 6.12 -32.94 31.20
CA ILE A 163 7.41 -32.28 31.23
C ILE A 163 8.19 -32.54 29.93
N LEU A 164 8.28 -33.79 29.49
CA LEU A 164 9.01 -34.18 28.29
C LEU A 164 8.35 -33.61 27.02
N ALA A 165 7.02 -33.59 26.94
CA ALA A 165 6.30 -33.00 25.83
C ALA A 165 6.60 -31.52 25.71
N GLU A 166 6.66 -30.79 26.81
CA GLU A 166 7.04 -29.37 26.80
C GLU A 166 8.51 -29.17 26.38
N MET A 167 9.43 -30.01 26.87
CA MET A 167 10.84 -29.95 26.48
C MET A 167 11.02 -30.15 24.98
N VAL A 168 10.37 -31.14 24.38
CA VAL A 168 10.41 -31.36 22.90
C VAL A 168 9.80 -30.19 22.17
N SER A 169 8.70 -29.63 22.66
CA SER A 169 8.06 -28.46 22.04
C SER A 169 8.88 -27.19 22.11
N ASP A 170 9.73 -27.05 23.13
CA ASP A 170 10.54 -25.85 23.36
C ASP A 170 11.89 -25.89 22.60
N GLU A 171 12.26 -27.04 22.03
CA GLU A 171 13.50 -27.18 21.27
C GLU A 171 13.43 -26.37 19.98
N ALA A 172 14.28 -25.35 19.87
CA ALA A 172 14.27 -24.41 18.77
C ALA A 172 14.58 -25.09 17.42
N ASP A 173 15.56 -25.97 17.39
CA ASP A 173 15.95 -26.68 16.15
C ASP A 173 14.82 -27.54 15.60
N TYR A 174 14.05 -28.18 16.48
CA TYR A 174 12.89 -28.96 16.06
C TYR A 174 11.82 -28.05 15.44
N ARG A 175 11.51 -26.93 16.07
CA ARG A 175 10.52 -25.97 15.56
C ARG A 175 10.92 -25.39 14.22
N ILE A 176 12.17 -24.94 14.08
CA ILE A 176 12.70 -24.40 12.82
C ILE A 176 12.58 -25.45 11.71
N ARG A 177 12.98 -26.70 12.00
CA ARG A 177 12.93 -27.78 11.01
C ARG A 177 11.50 -28.15 10.63
N ILE A 178 10.61 -28.31 11.59
CA ILE A 178 9.19 -28.64 11.36
C ILE A 178 8.51 -27.55 10.57
N ARG A 179 8.74 -26.27 10.89
CA ARG A 179 8.22 -25.13 10.14
C ARG A 179 8.68 -25.17 8.68
N SER A 180 9.95 -25.42 8.45
CA SER A 180 10.52 -25.55 7.11
C SER A 180 9.90 -26.72 6.33
N MET A 181 9.74 -27.89 6.97
CA MET A 181 9.11 -29.06 6.34
C MET A 181 7.65 -28.77 5.99
N THR A 182 6.90 -28.14 6.90
CA THR A 182 5.49 -27.79 6.68
C THR A 182 5.35 -26.77 5.56
N MET A 183 6.16 -25.73 5.52
CA MET A 183 6.12 -24.74 4.43
C MET A 183 6.44 -25.34 3.06
N LYS A 184 7.35 -26.30 3.02
CA LYS A 184 7.81 -26.88 1.75
C LYS A 184 6.85 -27.94 1.20
N GLU A 185 6.29 -28.78 2.06
CA GLU A 185 5.50 -29.96 1.68
C GLU A 185 4.04 -29.91 2.11
N GLY A 186 3.67 -28.92 2.93
CA GLY A 186 2.30 -28.79 3.43
C GLY A 186 1.35 -28.19 2.41
N MET A 187 0.05 -28.40 2.71
CA MET A 187 -1.07 -27.92 1.92
C MET A 187 -1.92 -26.96 2.73
N LEU A 188 -2.42 -25.92 2.08
CA LEU A 188 -3.50 -25.09 2.61
C LEU A 188 -4.80 -25.67 2.12
N THR A 189 -5.68 -26.09 3.03
CA THR A 189 -6.97 -26.67 2.71
C THR A 189 -8.12 -25.84 3.23
N SER A 190 -9.23 -25.87 2.54
CA SER A 190 -10.46 -25.19 2.95
C SER A 190 -11.67 -26.04 2.64
N GLU A 191 -12.59 -26.07 3.59
CA GLU A 191 -13.87 -26.77 3.48
C GLU A 191 -15.03 -25.83 3.85
N ALA A 192 -16.19 -26.03 3.23
CA ALA A 192 -17.41 -25.33 3.62
C ALA A 192 -17.86 -25.76 5.02
N LYS A 193 -18.35 -24.80 5.82
CA LYS A 193 -19.06 -25.14 7.06
C LYS A 193 -20.44 -25.70 6.77
N ASP A 194 -21.08 -25.26 5.70
CA ASP A 194 -22.34 -25.79 5.17
C ASP A 194 -22.30 -25.69 3.65
N GLU A 195 -22.19 -26.82 2.98
CA GLU A 195 -22.09 -26.91 1.51
C GLU A 195 -23.37 -26.47 0.77
N LYS A 196 -24.50 -26.39 1.46
CA LYS A 196 -25.78 -25.97 0.88
C LYS A 196 -25.94 -24.45 0.83
N THR A 197 -25.10 -23.72 1.54
CA THR A 197 -25.18 -22.27 1.58
C THR A 197 -24.45 -21.69 0.36
N GLU A 198 -25.19 -21.03 -0.53
CA GLU A 198 -24.61 -20.28 -1.66
C GLU A 198 -23.83 -19.08 -1.15
N SER A 199 -22.61 -18.91 -1.62
CA SER A 199 -21.76 -17.76 -1.28
C SER A 199 -20.73 -17.44 -2.37
N VAL A 200 -20.08 -16.31 -2.25
CA VAL A 200 -18.95 -15.94 -3.12
C VAL A 200 -17.70 -16.82 -2.92
N TYR A 201 -17.73 -17.70 -1.92
CA TYR A 201 -16.62 -18.58 -1.54
C TYR A 201 -16.78 -20.01 -2.05
N GLU A 202 -17.76 -20.34 -2.89
CA GLU A 202 -18.03 -21.69 -3.39
C GLU A 202 -16.80 -22.37 -4.01
N MET A 203 -15.94 -21.60 -4.69
CA MET A 203 -14.69 -22.09 -5.24
C MET A 203 -13.69 -22.60 -4.20
N TYR A 204 -13.89 -22.27 -2.92
CA TYR A 204 -13.07 -22.69 -1.80
C TYR A 204 -13.73 -23.73 -0.90
N TYR A 205 -14.90 -24.25 -1.24
CA TYR A 205 -15.61 -25.25 -0.44
C TYR A 205 -14.90 -26.62 -0.39
N HIS A 206 -14.14 -26.94 -1.43
CA HIS A 206 -13.27 -28.11 -1.52
C HIS A 206 -11.94 -27.67 -2.13
N TYR A 207 -11.12 -26.99 -1.34
CA TYR A 207 -9.91 -26.38 -1.84
C TYR A 207 -8.66 -26.95 -1.18
N ALA A 208 -7.64 -27.21 -1.99
CA ALA A 208 -6.30 -27.59 -1.52
C ALA A 208 -5.24 -27.06 -2.46
N GLU A 209 -4.24 -26.36 -1.92
CA GLU A 209 -3.10 -25.86 -2.68
C GLU A 209 -1.84 -25.91 -1.82
N SER A 210 -0.67 -26.14 -2.46
CA SER A 210 0.62 -26.14 -1.77
C SER A 210 0.90 -24.77 -1.13
N LEU A 211 1.33 -24.77 0.15
CA LEU A 211 1.70 -23.57 0.89
C LEU A 211 2.76 -22.72 0.17
N SER A 212 3.67 -23.39 -0.54
CA SER A 212 4.75 -22.71 -1.27
C SER A 212 4.31 -22.05 -2.58
N LYS A 213 3.09 -22.30 -3.06
CA LYS A 213 2.58 -21.84 -4.35
C LYS A 213 1.33 -20.99 -4.26
N VAL A 214 0.65 -20.98 -3.11
CA VAL A 214 -0.61 -20.28 -2.94
C VAL A 214 -0.45 -18.78 -3.16
N ALA A 215 -1.31 -18.21 -4.02
CA ALA A 215 -1.28 -16.80 -4.33
C ALA A 215 -1.89 -15.93 -3.20
N GLY A 216 -1.35 -14.72 -2.99
CA GLY A 216 -1.75 -13.83 -1.90
C GLY A 216 -3.25 -13.50 -1.90
N HIS A 217 -3.85 -13.22 -3.06
CA HIS A 217 -5.29 -12.94 -3.14
C HIS A 217 -6.17 -14.10 -2.67
N ARG A 218 -5.70 -15.35 -2.84
CA ARG A 218 -6.41 -16.53 -2.33
C ARG A 218 -6.32 -16.65 -0.82
N ILE A 219 -5.13 -16.32 -0.24
CA ILE A 219 -4.96 -16.22 1.22
C ILE A 219 -5.96 -15.23 1.81
N LEU A 220 -6.06 -14.03 1.24
CA LEU A 220 -6.98 -13.00 1.71
C LEU A 220 -8.45 -13.41 1.55
N ALA A 221 -8.81 -14.07 0.45
CA ALA A 221 -10.15 -14.61 0.23
C ALA A 221 -10.51 -15.70 1.25
N LEU A 222 -9.60 -16.64 1.50
CA LEU A 222 -9.78 -17.70 2.49
C LEU A 222 -9.93 -17.15 3.90
N ASN A 223 -9.10 -16.19 4.29
CA ASN A 223 -9.18 -15.53 5.58
C ASN A 223 -10.52 -14.81 5.79
N ARG A 224 -11.02 -14.11 4.76
CA ARG A 224 -12.34 -13.46 4.79
C ARG A 224 -13.45 -14.49 4.91
N GLY A 225 -13.44 -15.54 4.11
CA GLY A 225 -14.44 -16.61 4.15
C GLY A 225 -14.49 -17.33 5.50
N GLU A 226 -13.34 -17.51 6.16
CA GLU A 226 -13.25 -18.05 7.52
C GLU A 226 -13.81 -17.07 8.56
N LYS A 227 -13.46 -15.78 8.47
CA LYS A 227 -13.97 -14.71 9.35
C LYS A 227 -15.49 -14.56 9.25
N GLU A 228 -16.02 -14.66 8.04
CA GLU A 228 -17.47 -14.62 7.76
C GLU A 228 -18.18 -15.96 8.05
N LYS A 229 -17.45 -16.98 8.52
CA LYS A 229 -17.93 -18.29 8.93
C LYS A 229 -18.49 -19.18 7.81
N PHE A 230 -18.13 -18.93 6.56
CA PHE A 230 -18.43 -19.81 5.44
C PHE A 230 -17.44 -20.97 5.33
N LEU A 231 -16.17 -20.71 5.66
CA LEU A 231 -15.08 -21.66 5.48
C LEU A 231 -14.45 -22.11 6.81
N THR A 232 -13.85 -23.29 6.76
CA THR A 232 -12.87 -23.77 7.73
C THR A 232 -11.56 -23.96 7.00
N VAL A 233 -10.51 -23.21 7.40
CA VAL A 233 -9.21 -23.22 6.73
C VAL A 233 -8.17 -23.88 7.63
N LYS A 234 -7.38 -24.80 7.09
CA LYS A 234 -6.35 -25.55 7.82
C LYS A 234 -5.06 -25.66 7.03
N VAL A 235 -3.97 -25.85 7.77
CA VAL A 235 -2.68 -26.24 7.21
C VAL A 235 -2.49 -27.73 7.45
N GLU A 236 -2.42 -28.51 6.39
CA GLU A 236 -2.11 -29.93 6.44
C GLU A 236 -0.59 -30.11 6.30
N ALA A 237 0.06 -30.48 7.39
CA ALA A 237 1.50 -30.74 7.44
C ALA A 237 1.83 -32.20 7.06
N PRO A 238 3.06 -32.51 6.63
CA PRO A 238 3.52 -33.88 6.41
C PRO A 238 3.78 -34.59 7.75
N GLU A 239 2.70 -34.91 8.50
CA GLU A 239 2.74 -35.39 9.89
C GLU A 239 3.64 -36.61 10.06
N ASP A 240 3.51 -37.62 9.20
CA ASP A 240 4.32 -38.85 9.31
C ASP A 240 5.83 -38.58 9.22
N LYS A 241 6.23 -37.70 8.32
CA LYS A 241 7.63 -37.30 8.16
C LYS A 241 8.15 -36.51 9.36
N ILE A 242 7.29 -35.65 9.91
CA ILE A 242 7.61 -34.84 11.09
C ILE A 242 7.78 -35.73 12.32
N LEU A 243 6.85 -36.65 12.55
CA LEU A 243 6.94 -37.59 13.66
C LEU A 243 8.18 -38.47 13.54
N LEU A 244 8.46 -38.98 12.35
CA LEU A 244 9.69 -39.78 12.10
C LEU A 244 10.97 -38.96 12.36
N TYR A 245 10.97 -37.68 11.97
CA TYR A 245 12.07 -36.79 12.28
C TYR A 245 12.27 -36.61 13.80
N LEU A 246 11.19 -36.32 14.53
CA LEU A 246 11.24 -36.15 15.97
C LEU A 246 11.67 -37.43 16.69
N GLU A 247 11.16 -38.59 16.24
CA GLU A 247 11.59 -39.87 16.81
C GLU A 247 13.10 -40.07 16.64
N LYS A 248 13.68 -39.75 15.49
CA LYS A 248 15.13 -39.87 15.24
C LYS A 248 15.95 -38.88 16.09
N GLN A 249 15.39 -37.74 16.47
CA GLN A 249 16.07 -36.74 17.31
C GLN A 249 15.99 -37.13 18.80
N VAL A 250 14.85 -37.55 19.27
CA VAL A 250 14.57 -37.77 20.70
C VAL A 250 14.96 -39.17 21.15
N ILE A 251 14.69 -40.18 20.32
CA ILE A 251 15.00 -41.60 20.66
C ILE A 251 16.42 -41.95 20.18
N GLN A 252 17.38 -41.78 21.10
CA GLN A 252 18.78 -42.04 20.82
C GLN A 252 19.20 -43.50 21.02
N LYS A 253 18.46 -44.21 21.90
CA LYS A 253 18.67 -45.61 22.24
C LYS A 253 17.35 -46.34 22.33
N GLU A 254 17.22 -47.45 21.62
CA GLU A 254 16.06 -48.31 21.81
C GLU A 254 16.11 -48.93 23.19
N ASN A 255 15.00 -48.76 23.92
CA ASN A 255 14.81 -49.29 25.27
C ASN A 255 13.36 -49.68 25.45
N PRO A 256 13.05 -50.96 25.75
CA PRO A 256 11.68 -51.46 25.84
C PRO A 256 10.84 -50.73 26.90
N ASN A 257 11.48 -50.12 27.91
CA ASN A 257 10.78 -49.40 28.97
C ASN A 257 10.49 -47.95 28.62
N THR A 258 11.35 -47.28 27.88
CA THR A 258 11.25 -45.83 27.59
C THR A 258 10.79 -45.50 26.18
N THR A 259 11.16 -46.30 25.18
CA THR A 259 10.85 -46.04 23.78
C THR A 259 9.33 -45.90 23.50
N PRO A 260 8.44 -46.77 24.02
CA PRO A 260 7.00 -46.63 23.80
C PRO A 260 6.46 -45.31 24.37
N VAL A 261 6.89 -44.90 25.56
CA VAL A 261 6.47 -43.68 26.23
C VAL A 261 6.99 -42.46 25.50
N LEU A 262 8.25 -42.50 25.02
CA LEU A 262 8.81 -41.40 24.24
C LEU A 262 8.07 -41.21 22.92
N LYS A 263 7.62 -42.25 22.26
CA LYS A 263 6.77 -42.12 21.05
C LYS A 263 5.45 -41.44 21.36
N GLU A 264 4.80 -41.80 22.47
CA GLU A 264 3.57 -41.10 22.91
C GLU A 264 3.84 -39.63 23.28
N VAL A 265 4.95 -39.34 23.95
CA VAL A 265 5.40 -37.98 24.26
C VAL A 265 5.58 -37.16 22.97
N ILE A 266 6.23 -37.71 21.98
CA ILE A 266 6.48 -37.07 20.68
C ILE A 266 5.16 -36.76 19.99
N GLN A 267 4.24 -37.71 19.92
CA GLN A 267 2.92 -37.50 19.34
C GLN A 267 2.12 -36.40 20.09
N ASP A 268 2.10 -36.44 21.43
CA ASP A 268 1.41 -35.44 22.23
C ASP A 268 2.05 -34.06 22.06
N SER A 269 3.38 -33.98 22.13
CA SER A 269 4.12 -32.72 21.92
C SER A 269 3.80 -32.11 20.57
N TYR A 270 3.85 -32.91 19.50
CA TYR A 270 3.57 -32.44 18.17
C TYR A 270 2.08 -32.00 18.03
N LYS A 271 1.14 -32.86 18.33
CA LYS A 271 -0.30 -32.59 18.11
C LYS A 271 -0.86 -31.46 18.99
N ARG A 272 -0.45 -31.42 20.25
CA ARG A 272 -0.99 -30.47 21.23
C ARG A 272 -0.22 -29.15 21.30
N LEU A 273 1.10 -29.17 21.13
CA LEU A 273 1.96 -28.00 21.40
C LEU A 273 2.60 -27.41 20.14
N ILE A 274 3.16 -28.26 19.25
CA ILE A 274 3.95 -27.79 18.11
C ILE A 274 3.04 -27.47 16.92
N ALA A 275 2.24 -28.42 16.47
CA ALA A 275 1.44 -28.27 15.25
C ALA A 275 0.50 -27.06 15.28
N PRO A 276 -0.29 -26.80 16.36
CA PRO A 276 -1.16 -25.62 16.38
C PRO A 276 -0.41 -24.31 16.43
N ALA A 277 0.80 -24.28 16.98
CA ALA A 277 1.63 -23.09 17.01
C ALA A 277 2.25 -22.81 15.63
N ILE A 278 2.84 -23.84 15.01
CA ILE A 278 3.43 -23.74 13.66
C ILE A 278 2.36 -23.39 12.61
N GLU A 279 1.17 -23.96 12.70
CA GLU A 279 0.05 -23.61 11.82
C GLU A 279 -0.29 -22.12 11.90
N ARG A 280 -0.43 -21.57 13.11
CA ARG A 280 -0.70 -20.15 13.30
C ARG A 280 0.44 -19.27 12.77
N GLU A 281 1.68 -19.65 13.03
CA GLU A 281 2.86 -18.92 12.56
C GLU A 281 2.90 -18.89 11.02
N ILE A 282 2.67 -20.02 10.37
CA ILE A 282 2.64 -20.13 8.90
C ILE A 282 1.46 -19.32 8.33
N ARG A 283 0.28 -19.45 8.91
CA ARG A 283 -0.89 -18.67 8.44
C ARG A 283 -0.69 -17.17 8.61
N ASN A 284 -0.05 -16.73 9.71
CA ASN A 284 0.29 -15.33 9.92
C ASN A 284 1.35 -14.85 8.90
N ASP A 285 2.39 -15.62 8.65
CA ASP A 285 3.43 -15.28 7.66
C ASP A 285 2.85 -15.19 6.23
N LEU A 286 2.01 -16.15 5.85
CA LEU A 286 1.30 -16.11 4.56
C LEU A 286 0.37 -14.91 4.45
N THR A 287 -0.36 -14.58 5.52
CA THR A 287 -1.25 -13.43 5.56
C THR A 287 -0.46 -12.12 5.44
N GLU A 288 0.63 -11.97 6.19
CA GLU A 288 1.48 -10.79 6.14
C GLU A 288 2.05 -10.58 4.74
N LYS A 289 2.59 -11.63 4.11
CA LYS A 289 3.09 -11.57 2.73
C LYS A 289 2.00 -11.24 1.72
N ALA A 290 0.80 -11.79 1.90
CA ALA A 290 -0.35 -11.51 1.04
C ALA A 290 -0.81 -10.05 1.18
N GLU A 291 -0.85 -9.54 2.41
CA GLU A 291 -1.15 -8.13 2.70
C GLU A 291 -0.11 -7.19 2.08
N ASP A 292 1.19 -7.50 2.21
CA ASP A 292 2.27 -6.70 1.65
C ASP A 292 2.18 -6.60 0.13
N GLY A 293 1.92 -7.73 -0.53
CA GLY A 293 1.69 -7.77 -1.97
C GLY A 293 0.47 -6.93 -2.39
N ALA A 294 -0.64 -7.05 -1.67
CA ALA A 294 -1.85 -6.30 -1.94
C ALA A 294 -1.65 -4.79 -1.68
N ILE A 295 -0.99 -4.41 -0.60
CA ILE A 295 -0.67 -3.00 -0.28
C ILE A 295 0.20 -2.39 -1.38
N THR A 296 1.18 -3.13 -1.90
CA THR A 296 2.01 -2.67 -3.01
C THR A 296 1.18 -2.38 -4.26
N VAL A 297 0.24 -3.26 -4.61
CA VAL A 297 -0.67 -3.06 -5.73
C VAL A 297 -1.58 -1.86 -5.50
N PHE A 298 -2.14 -1.73 -4.29
CA PHE A 298 -3.00 -0.59 -3.93
C PHE A 298 -2.23 0.74 -4.00
N GLY A 299 -0.98 0.75 -3.53
CA GLY A 299 -0.11 1.91 -3.65
C GLY A 299 0.10 2.34 -5.10
N LYS A 300 0.37 1.40 -5.99
CA LYS A 300 0.52 1.68 -7.44
C LYS A 300 -0.78 2.17 -8.07
N ASN A 301 -1.91 1.57 -7.75
CA ASN A 301 -3.21 2.04 -8.21
C ASN A 301 -3.51 3.48 -7.73
N LEU A 302 -3.23 3.77 -6.47
CA LEU A 302 -3.38 5.12 -5.91
C LEU A 302 -2.45 6.12 -6.61
N GLU A 303 -1.17 5.77 -6.80
CA GLU A 303 -0.21 6.61 -7.51
C GLU A 303 -0.74 7.02 -8.89
N GLN A 304 -1.26 6.06 -9.63
CA GLN A 304 -1.79 6.30 -10.97
C GLN A 304 -3.04 7.18 -10.97
N LEU A 305 -3.92 7.04 -9.98
CA LEU A 305 -5.06 7.94 -9.81
C LEU A 305 -4.61 9.37 -9.49
N LEU A 306 -3.64 9.52 -8.59
CA LEU A 306 -3.11 10.82 -8.19
C LEU A 306 -2.32 11.50 -9.32
N MET A 307 -1.64 10.73 -10.14
CA MET A 307 -0.80 11.20 -11.25
C MET A 307 -1.56 11.36 -12.57
N GLN A 308 -2.89 11.23 -12.56
CA GLN A 308 -3.68 11.54 -13.76
C GLN A 308 -3.50 13.00 -14.18
N PRO A 309 -3.38 13.26 -15.50
CA PRO A 309 -3.19 14.61 -15.99
C PRO A 309 -4.41 15.49 -15.68
N PRO A 310 -4.20 16.72 -15.20
CA PRO A 310 -5.25 17.68 -14.95
C PRO A 310 -5.85 18.16 -16.27
N ILE A 311 -7.16 18.43 -16.30
CA ILE A 311 -7.82 19.12 -17.41
C ILE A 311 -7.95 20.60 -17.06
N ALA A 312 -6.88 21.35 -17.28
CA ALA A 312 -6.82 22.76 -16.94
C ALA A 312 -7.62 23.65 -17.94
N GLY A 313 -7.95 24.85 -17.49
CA GLY A 313 -8.59 25.88 -18.33
C GLY A 313 -10.05 25.58 -18.73
N GLN A 314 -10.73 24.71 -18.01
CA GLN A 314 -12.13 24.35 -18.25
C GLN A 314 -13.04 24.92 -17.17
N VAL A 315 -14.21 25.44 -17.60
CA VAL A 315 -15.34 25.67 -16.70
C VAL A 315 -16.12 24.37 -16.60
N VAL A 316 -16.19 23.79 -15.42
CA VAL A 316 -16.72 22.44 -15.20
C VAL A 316 -18.02 22.46 -14.42
N LEU A 317 -19.02 21.73 -14.89
CA LEU A 317 -20.22 21.40 -14.13
C LEU A 317 -20.03 20.04 -13.46
N GLY A 318 -19.89 20.01 -12.15
CA GLY A 318 -19.91 18.80 -11.35
C GLY A 318 -21.34 18.31 -11.16
N TRP A 319 -21.55 17.01 -11.35
CA TRP A 319 -22.83 16.35 -11.23
C TRP A 319 -22.72 15.18 -10.28
N ASP A 320 -23.27 15.33 -9.09
CA ASP A 320 -23.40 14.27 -8.09
C ASP A 320 -24.75 13.56 -8.28
N PRO A 321 -24.75 12.35 -8.88
CA PRO A 321 -25.99 11.67 -9.25
C PRO A 321 -26.69 11.08 -8.02
N ALA A 322 -28.00 11.20 -7.97
CA ALA A 322 -28.82 10.60 -6.92
C ALA A 322 -30.25 10.35 -7.42
N PHE A 323 -30.97 9.43 -6.79
CA PHE A 323 -32.37 9.18 -7.09
C PHE A 323 -33.30 10.17 -6.37
N ARG A 324 -33.84 9.79 -5.21
CA ARG A 324 -34.88 10.56 -4.52
C ARG A 324 -34.47 11.95 -4.04
N THR A 325 -33.25 12.12 -3.62
CA THR A 325 -32.74 13.37 -3.05
C THR A 325 -32.42 14.42 -4.11
N GLY A 326 -32.52 14.08 -5.38
CA GLY A 326 -32.14 14.91 -6.51
C GLY A 326 -30.64 14.95 -6.75
N CYS A 327 -30.25 15.13 -8.01
CA CYS A 327 -28.86 15.31 -8.41
C CYS A 327 -28.38 16.71 -8.03
N LYS A 328 -27.23 16.80 -7.39
CA LYS A 328 -26.60 18.07 -6.98
C LYS A 328 -25.61 18.50 -8.04
N LEU A 329 -25.68 19.77 -8.39
CA LEU A 329 -24.85 20.39 -9.40
C LEU A 329 -24.01 21.49 -8.79
N ALA A 330 -22.78 21.62 -9.24
CA ALA A 330 -21.93 22.76 -8.92
C ALA A 330 -21.13 23.17 -10.16
N VAL A 331 -21.17 24.46 -10.50
CA VAL A 331 -20.34 25.04 -11.55
C VAL A 331 -19.09 25.61 -10.93
N VAL A 332 -17.92 25.20 -11.40
CA VAL A 332 -16.63 25.77 -10.99
C VAL A 332 -15.95 26.43 -12.18
N ASP A 333 -15.33 27.57 -11.92
CA ASP A 333 -14.52 28.25 -12.93
C ASP A 333 -13.16 27.55 -13.14
N GLU A 334 -12.36 28.08 -14.05
CA GLU A 334 -11.03 27.52 -14.41
C GLU A 334 -10.06 27.42 -13.21
N THR A 335 -10.33 28.17 -12.12
CA THR A 335 -9.51 28.17 -10.89
C THR A 335 -10.05 27.23 -9.80
N GLY A 336 -11.19 26.58 -10.05
CA GLY A 336 -11.86 25.73 -9.07
C GLY A 336 -12.78 26.49 -8.10
N LYS A 337 -13.02 27.79 -8.32
CA LYS A 337 -13.98 28.56 -7.53
C LYS A 337 -15.40 28.18 -7.92
N VAL A 338 -16.25 27.92 -6.93
CA VAL A 338 -17.67 27.63 -7.17
C VAL A 338 -18.40 28.91 -7.55
N LEU A 339 -19.05 28.90 -8.72
CA LEU A 339 -19.80 30.00 -9.27
C LEU A 339 -21.29 29.91 -8.96
N ASP A 340 -21.84 28.69 -9.00
CA ASP A 340 -23.29 28.44 -8.79
C ASP A 340 -23.51 26.98 -8.38
N THR A 341 -24.64 26.72 -7.74
CA THR A 341 -25.12 25.39 -7.38
C THR A 341 -26.59 25.22 -7.70
N ALA A 342 -27.03 24.02 -8.02
CA ALA A 342 -28.44 23.70 -8.26
C ALA A 342 -28.73 22.25 -7.82
N VAL A 343 -30.02 21.96 -7.66
CA VAL A 343 -30.55 20.61 -7.45
C VAL A 343 -31.57 20.33 -8.53
N VAL A 344 -31.43 19.21 -9.22
CA VAL A 344 -32.33 18.79 -10.30
C VAL A 344 -32.83 17.36 -10.09
N TYR A 345 -33.96 17.01 -10.66
CA TYR A 345 -34.63 15.72 -10.45
C TYR A 345 -34.86 14.96 -11.75
N PRO A 346 -33.82 14.64 -12.51
CA PRO A 346 -33.93 13.92 -13.79
C PRO A 346 -34.09 12.41 -13.62
N THR A 347 -33.82 11.88 -12.43
CA THR A 347 -33.75 10.44 -12.13
C THR A 347 -34.92 9.98 -11.27
N ALA A 348 -35.23 8.69 -11.30
CA ALA A 348 -36.38 8.13 -10.58
C ALA A 348 -36.37 8.41 -9.06
N PRO A 349 -37.53 8.69 -8.41
CA PRO A 349 -38.85 8.86 -9.01
C PRO A 349 -39.01 10.22 -9.71
N THR A 350 -39.27 10.20 -11.01
CA THR A 350 -39.36 11.41 -11.85
C THR A 350 -40.50 11.32 -12.85
N ASN A 351 -40.70 12.40 -13.60
CA ASN A 351 -41.63 12.47 -14.73
C ASN A 351 -41.06 13.39 -15.82
N GLU A 352 -41.69 13.42 -16.99
CA GLU A 352 -41.23 14.22 -18.13
C GLU A 352 -41.06 15.71 -17.81
N ALA A 353 -41.96 16.28 -16.98
CA ALA A 353 -41.90 17.69 -16.59
C ALA A 353 -40.66 17.98 -15.75
N LYS A 354 -40.30 17.09 -14.81
CA LYS A 354 -39.08 17.20 -13.98
C LYS A 354 -37.82 17.00 -14.80
N ILE A 355 -37.82 16.06 -15.74
CA ILE A 355 -36.70 15.84 -16.65
C ILE A 355 -36.49 17.08 -17.51
N ARG A 356 -37.55 17.66 -18.09
CA ARG A 356 -37.46 18.88 -18.88
C ARG A 356 -36.96 20.06 -18.05
N ALA A 357 -37.47 20.24 -16.85
CA ALA A 357 -37.01 21.29 -15.93
C ALA A 357 -35.52 21.11 -15.57
N ALA A 358 -35.05 19.87 -15.38
CA ALA A 358 -33.64 19.57 -15.14
C ALA A 358 -32.76 19.95 -16.34
N LYS A 359 -33.17 19.56 -17.55
CA LYS A 359 -32.49 19.94 -18.80
C LYS A 359 -32.41 21.44 -18.99
N ASP A 360 -33.52 22.15 -18.74
CA ASP A 360 -33.58 23.61 -18.86
C ASP A 360 -32.67 24.31 -17.85
N THR A 361 -32.63 23.82 -16.61
CA THR A 361 -31.72 24.34 -15.58
C THR A 361 -30.26 24.17 -15.99
N VAL A 362 -29.86 22.97 -16.45
CA VAL A 362 -28.51 22.70 -16.86
C VAL A 362 -28.11 23.52 -18.09
N LYS A 363 -28.97 23.65 -19.09
CA LYS A 363 -28.74 24.49 -20.25
C LYS A 363 -28.51 25.96 -19.87
N LYS A 364 -29.29 26.49 -18.93
CA LYS A 364 -29.11 27.85 -18.41
C LYS A 364 -27.75 28.01 -17.71
N LEU A 365 -27.31 27.03 -16.93
CA LEU A 365 -26.00 27.05 -16.30
C LEU A 365 -24.87 26.99 -17.33
N ILE A 366 -24.98 26.13 -18.35
CA ILE A 366 -24.03 26.01 -19.45
C ILE A 366 -23.91 27.36 -20.20
N ASP A 367 -25.02 28.00 -20.52
CA ASP A 367 -25.00 29.27 -21.23
C ASP A 367 -24.48 30.44 -20.39
N LYS A 368 -24.92 30.53 -19.15
CA LYS A 368 -24.55 31.61 -18.21
C LYS A 368 -23.04 31.61 -17.91
N TYR A 369 -22.49 30.44 -17.60
CA TYR A 369 -21.11 30.33 -17.14
C TYR A 369 -20.14 29.80 -18.22
N LYS A 370 -20.63 29.55 -19.43
CA LYS A 370 -19.84 29.04 -20.54
C LYS A 370 -19.18 27.68 -20.22
N VAL A 371 -19.93 26.81 -19.56
CA VAL A 371 -19.47 25.45 -19.23
C VAL A 371 -19.00 24.72 -20.48
N THR A 372 -17.87 24.06 -20.42
CA THR A 372 -17.26 23.31 -21.50
C THR A 372 -17.17 21.81 -21.22
N LEU A 373 -17.25 21.41 -19.95
CA LEU A 373 -17.13 20.03 -19.51
C LEU A 373 -18.12 19.73 -18.38
N ILE A 374 -18.78 18.59 -18.46
CA ILE A 374 -19.59 18.02 -17.37
C ILE A 374 -18.81 16.87 -16.74
N SER A 375 -18.57 16.94 -15.44
CA SER A 375 -17.99 15.89 -14.62
C SER A 375 -19.11 15.14 -13.90
N LEU A 376 -19.46 13.97 -14.38
CA LEU A 376 -20.51 13.12 -13.79
C LEU A 376 -19.89 12.10 -12.83
N GLY A 377 -20.32 12.11 -11.58
CA GLY A 377 -19.95 11.08 -10.60
C GLY A 377 -20.43 9.69 -11.03
N ASN A 378 -19.64 8.67 -10.71
CA ASN A 378 -19.92 7.27 -11.09
C ASN A 378 -20.75 6.49 -10.06
N GLY A 379 -21.40 7.16 -9.12
CA GLY A 379 -22.20 6.54 -8.07
C GLY A 379 -23.60 6.14 -8.49
N THR A 380 -24.46 6.05 -7.50
CA THR A 380 -25.89 5.69 -7.68
C THR A 380 -26.58 6.67 -8.63
N ALA A 381 -27.38 6.16 -9.58
CA ALA A 381 -28.07 6.94 -10.63
C ALA A 381 -27.15 7.60 -11.69
N SER A 382 -25.89 7.22 -11.77
CA SER A 382 -24.94 7.73 -12.78
C SER A 382 -25.42 7.44 -14.20
N ARG A 383 -25.90 6.22 -14.46
CA ARG A 383 -26.39 5.80 -15.78
C ARG A 383 -27.57 6.61 -16.26
N GLU A 384 -28.56 6.76 -15.39
CA GLU A 384 -29.79 7.52 -15.69
C GLU A 384 -29.46 9.00 -15.91
N SER A 385 -28.55 9.55 -15.13
CA SER A 385 -28.03 10.90 -15.31
C SER A 385 -27.27 11.06 -16.63
N GLU A 386 -26.45 10.09 -17.00
CA GLU A 386 -25.70 10.11 -18.24
C GLU A 386 -26.63 10.14 -19.46
N GLN A 387 -27.70 9.36 -19.48
CA GLN A 387 -28.69 9.38 -20.55
C GLN A 387 -29.30 10.76 -20.72
N VAL A 388 -29.70 11.40 -19.61
CA VAL A 388 -30.26 12.77 -19.66
C VAL A 388 -29.22 13.78 -20.15
N ILE A 389 -27.95 13.66 -19.74
CA ILE A 389 -26.87 14.53 -20.20
C ILE A 389 -26.68 14.40 -21.72
N VAL A 390 -26.61 13.19 -22.24
CA VAL A 390 -26.38 12.94 -23.69
C VAL A 390 -27.52 13.50 -24.52
N GLU A 391 -28.78 13.22 -24.14
CA GLU A 391 -29.95 13.80 -24.82
C GLU A 391 -29.90 15.33 -24.81
N MET A 392 -29.60 15.94 -23.68
CA MET A 392 -29.49 17.38 -23.52
C MET A 392 -28.34 17.97 -24.36
N LEU A 393 -27.18 17.32 -24.42
CA LEU A 393 -26.03 17.80 -25.19
C LEU A 393 -26.35 17.86 -26.70
N GLY A 394 -27.20 16.96 -27.20
CA GLY A 394 -27.70 17.02 -28.57
C GLY A 394 -28.57 18.28 -28.85
N GLU A 395 -29.10 18.93 -27.83
CA GLU A 395 -29.92 20.13 -27.94
C GLU A 395 -29.13 21.44 -27.69
N VAL A 396 -27.85 21.33 -27.23
CA VAL A 396 -27.00 22.49 -26.91
C VAL A 396 -26.20 22.89 -28.18
N PRO A 397 -26.24 24.17 -28.60
CA PRO A 397 -25.56 24.61 -29.83
C PRO A 397 -24.04 24.71 -29.68
N ARG A 398 -23.54 24.68 -28.45
CA ARG A 398 -22.10 24.72 -28.13
C ARG A 398 -21.53 23.32 -27.98
N LYS A 399 -20.23 23.19 -28.27
CA LYS A 399 -19.52 21.95 -27.97
C LYS A 399 -19.29 21.86 -26.45
N VAL A 400 -19.97 20.95 -25.81
CA VAL A 400 -19.79 20.57 -24.41
C VAL A 400 -19.54 19.07 -24.39
N SER A 401 -18.49 18.66 -23.69
CA SER A 401 -18.20 17.25 -23.48
C SER A 401 -18.57 16.83 -22.07
N TYR A 402 -18.68 15.54 -21.82
CA TYR A 402 -18.79 15.01 -20.48
C TYR A 402 -17.78 13.89 -20.24
N MET A 403 -17.51 13.62 -18.99
CA MET A 403 -16.77 12.45 -18.57
C MET A 403 -17.34 11.88 -17.27
N ILE A 404 -17.16 10.58 -17.09
CA ILE A 404 -17.52 9.93 -15.84
C ILE A 404 -16.32 10.02 -14.91
N THR A 405 -16.54 10.59 -13.74
CA THR A 405 -15.51 10.83 -12.73
C THR A 405 -15.70 9.88 -11.55
N ASN A 406 -14.61 9.27 -11.10
CA ASN A 406 -14.66 8.46 -9.88
C ASN A 406 -14.96 9.37 -8.68
N GLU A 407 -16.12 9.16 -8.03
CA GLU A 407 -16.57 9.93 -6.87
C GLU A 407 -16.14 9.30 -5.54
N ALA A 408 -15.33 8.23 -5.54
CA ALA A 408 -14.88 7.57 -4.32
C ALA A 408 -14.31 8.59 -3.32
N GLY A 409 -14.74 8.49 -2.07
CA GLY A 409 -14.37 9.40 -1.01
C GLY A 409 -15.01 10.81 -1.05
N ALA A 410 -15.78 11.17 -2.08
CA ALA A 410 -16.44 12.48 -2.14
C ALA A 410 -17.42 12.69 -0.98
N SER A 411 -18.15 11.65 -0.60
CA SER A 411 -19.04 11.66 0.57
C SER A 411 -18.29 11.83 1.89
N VAL A 412 -17.11 11.21 2.00
CA VAL A 412 -16.23 11.36 3.19
C VAL A 412 -15.71 12.79 3.27
N TYR A 413 -15.21 13.34 2.15
CA TYR A 413 -14.77 14.72 2.08
C TYR A 413 -15.91 15.70 2.44
N SER A 414 -17.08 15.57 1.82
CA SER A 414 -18.20 16.50 1.99
C SER A 414 -18.71 16.60 3.44
N ALA A 415 -18.58 15.51 4.20
CA ALA A 415 -18.93 15.45 5.63
C ALA A 415 -17.75 15.85 6.55
N SER A 416 -16.56 16.11 6.01
CA SER A 416 -15.37 16.41 6.80
C SER A 416 -15.40 17.84 7.37
N LYS A 417 -14.58 18.04 8.43
CA LYS A 417 -14.33 19.37 8.98
C LYS A 417 -13.70 20.30 7.95
N LEU A 418 -12.78 19.77 7.12
CA LEU A 418 -12.12 20.53 6.06
C LEU A 418 -13.15 21.08 5.05
N ALA A 419 -14.08 20.26 4.59
CA ALA A 419 -15.13 20.70 3.66
C ALA A 419 -16.07 21.74 4.29
N THR A 420 -16.33 21.62 5.59
CA THR A 420 -17.12 22.60 6.35
C THR A 420 -16.38 23.94 6.47
N GLU A 421 -15.08 23.91 6.70
CA GLU A 421 -14.25 25.13 6.74
C GLU A 421 -14.15 25.78 5.34
N GLU A 422 -14.05 24.98 4.28
CA GLU A 422 -13.93 25.43 2.89
C GLU A 422 -15.25 26.01 2.36
N PHE A 423 -16.38 25.37 2.71
CA PHE A 423 -17.72 25.73 2.27
C PHE A 423 -18.72 25.76 3.44
N PRO A 424 -18.63 26.75 4.34
CA PRO A 424 -19.48 26.77 5.54
C PRO A 424 -20.96 26.94 5.24
N SER A 425 -21.33 27.56 4.12
CA SER A 425 -22.73 27.78 3.71
C SER A 425 -23.34 26.67 2.84
N PHE A 426 -22.52 25.69 2.40
CA PHE A 426 -22.98 24.60 1.55
C PHE A 426 -23.41 23.39 2.38
N ASP A 427 -24.40 22.66 1.90
CA ASP A 427 -24.74 21.34 2.39
C ASP A 427 -23.75 20.27 1.85
N VAL A 428 -23.86 19.03 2.36
CA VAL A 428 -23.00 17.92 1.95
C VAL A 428 -23.08 17.62 0.46
N GLY A 429 -24.27 17.74 -0.15
CA GLY A 429 -24.46 17.47 -1.58
C GLY A 429 -23.79 18.53 -2.46
N GLN A 430 -23.90 19.80 -2.11
CA GLN A 430 -23.23 20.90 -2.81
C GLN A 430 -21.71 20.77 -2.73
N ARG A 431 -21.18 20.38 -1.56
CA ARG A 431 -19.73 20.13 -1.38
C ARG A 431 -19.27 18.93 -2.22
N SER A 432 -20.07 17.87 -2.28
CA SER A 432 -19.75 16.69 -3.10
C SER A 432 -19.71 17.04 -4.58
N ALA A 433 -20.71 17.75 -5.10
CA ALA A 433 -20.72 18.19 -6.50
C ALA A 433 -19.54 19.11 -6.85
N ALA A 434 -19.18 20.02 -5.96
CA ALA A 434 -17.99 20.86 -6.13
C ALA A 434 -16.70 20.04 -6.18
N SER A 435 -16.58 19.03 -5.31
CA SER A 435 -15.43 18.12 -5.30
C SER A 435 -15.33 17.30 -6.60
N ILE A 436 -16.45 16.78 -7.10
CA ILE A 436 -16.50 16.03 -8.37
C ILE A 436 -16.07 16.91 -9.54
N ALA A 437 -16.45 18.18 -9.57
CA ALA A 437 -16.00 19.12 -10.59
C ALA A 437 -14.49 19.39 -10.52
N ARG A 438 -13.97 19.65 -9.32
CA ARG A 438 -12.55 19.97 -9.11
C ARG A 438 -11.61 18.78 -9.37
N ARG A 439 -12.06 17.53 -9.17
CA ARG A 439 -11.28 16.32 -9.48
C ARG A 439 -10.85 16.23 -10.93
N VAL A 440 -11.64 16.76 -11.84
CA VAL A 440 -11.30 16.79 -13.25
C VAL A 440 -10.24 17.84 -13.52
N GLN A 441 -10.34 18.98 -12.84
CA GLN A 441 -9.41 20.09 -13.03
C GLN A 441 -8.02 19.77 -12.51
N ASP A 442 -7.91 19.22 -11.31
CA ASP A 442 -6.66 18.71 -10.73
C ASP A 442 -6.95 17.54 -9.76
N PRO A 443 -6.81 16.29 -10.21
CA PRO A 443 -7.06 15.12 -9.38
C PRO A 443 -6.22 15.09 -8.11
N LEU A 444 -4.93 15.39 -8.21
CA LEU A 444 -4.01 15.37 -7.06
C LEU A 444 -4.43 16.39 -6.00
N ALA A 445 -4.64 17.64 -6.40
CA ALA A 445 -4.99 18.72 -5.49
C ALA A 445 -6.30 18.46 -4.73
N GLU A 446 -7.25 17.77 -5.35
CA GLU A 446 -8.53 17.45 -4.71
C GLU A 446 -8.47 16.16 -3.88
N LEU A 447 -7.82 15.10 -4.40
CA LEU A 447 -7.78 13.79 -3.73
C LEU A 447 -6.94 13.79 -2.44
N VAL A 448 -5.95 14.67 -2.30
CA VAL A 448 -5.18 14.82 -1.06
C VAL A 448 -6.01 15.28 0.14
N LYS A 449 -7.20 15.82 -0.09
CA LYS A 449 -8.16 16.21 0.96
C LYS A 449 -8.86 15.01 1.61
N ILE A 450 -8.70 13.81 1.05
CA ILE A 450 -9.40 12.58 1.43
C ILE A 450 -8.39 11.60 1.98
N ASP A 451 -8.75 10.88 3.05
CA ASP A 451 -7.97 9.73 3.51
C ASP A 451 -7.82 8.73 2.36
N PRO A 452 -6.59 8.37 1.94
CA PRO A 452 -6.36 7.47 0.82
C PRO A 452 -7.11 6.14 0.93
N LYS A 453 -7.35 5.64 2.15
CA LYS A 453 -8.15 4.43 2.39
C LYS A 453 -9.61 4.56 1.96
N SER A 454 -10.11 5.78 1.85
CA SER A 454 -11.50 6.06 1.42
C SER A 454 -11.66 6.18 -0.10
N ILE A 455 -10.57 6.11 -0.86
CA ILE A 455 -10.60 6.21 -2.33
C ILE A 455 -10.97 4.88 -3.00
N GLY A 456 -10.98 3.77 -2.26
CA GLY A 456 -11.45 2.48 -2.77
C GLY A 456 -10.53 1.82 -3.82
N VAL A 457 -9.22 2.01 -3.69
CA VAL A 457 -8.22 1.53 -4.66
C VAL A 457 -7.85 0.05 -4.53
N GLY A 458 -8.43 -0.67 -3.57
CA GLY A 458 -8.05 -2.06 -3.30
C GLY A 458 -9.18 -2.98 -2.91
N GLN A 459 -9.09 -4.22 -3.37
CA GLN A 459 -9.96 -5.32 -2.98
C GLN A 459 -9.70 -5.72 -1.52
N TYR A 460 -9.98 -6.35 -0.71
CA TYR A 460 -9.58 -6.77 0.65
C TYR A 460 -8.97 -5.69 1.55
N GLN A 461 -9.03 -4.40 1.20
CA GLN A 461 -8.38 -3.36 2.00
C GLN A 461 -8.91 -3.24 3.44
N HIS A 462 -10.16 -3.65 3.70
CA HIS A 462 -10.76 -3.65 5.04
C HIS A 462 -10.39 -4.88 5.89
N ASP A 463 -9.76 -5.89 5.29
CA ASP A 463 -9.38 -7.13 5.96
C ASP A 463 -7.92 -7.17 6.42
N MET A 464 -7.12 -6.20 6.00
CA MET A 464 -5.69 -6.16 6.30
C MET A 464 -5.33 -5.20 7.44
N ASN A 465 -4.06 -5.18 7.82
CA ASN A 465 -3.54 -4.28 8.84
C ASN A 465 -3.72 -2.81 8.43
N GLN A 466 -4.69 -2.12 9.06
CA GLN A 466 -5.07 -0.75 8.72
C GLN A 466 -3.98 0.29 8.98
N LYS A 467 -3.10 0.04 9.96
CA LYS A 467 -1.97 0.93 10.25
C LYS A 467 -0.95 0.86 9.12
N LYS A 468 -0.53 -0.36 8.75
CA LYS A 468 0.43 -0.60 7.67
C LYS A 468 -0.08 -0.09 6.32
N LEU A 469 -1.36 -0.35 6.03
CA LEU A 469 -2.02 0.17 4.84
C LEU A 469 -2.01 1.71 4.82
N GLY A 470 -2.40 2.36 5.92
CA GLY A 470 -2.40 3.82 6.03
C GLY A 470 -1.02 4.42 5.81
N GLU A 471 0.00 3.93 6.51
CA GLU A 471 1.38 4.40 6.39
C GLU A 471 1.92 4.25 4.95
N SER A 472 1.62 3.13 4.29
CA SER A 472 2.03 2.90 2.90
C SER A 472 1.33 3.84 1.92
N LEU A 473 0.01 4.03 2.04
CA LEU A 473 -0.75 4.91 1.15
C LEU A 473 -0.40 6.39 1.38
N ASP A 474 -0.17 6.81 2.62
CA ASP A 474 0.31 8.17 2.93
C ASP A 474 1.68 8.42 2.30
N GLY A 475 2.56 7.42 2.29
CA GLY A 475 3.84 7.47 1.58
C GLY A 475 3.69 7.66 0.07
N VAL A 476 2.69 7.03 -0.55
CA VAL A 476 2.39 7.22 -1.98
C VAL A 476 1.92 8.64 -2.25
N VAL A 477 1.03 9.18 -1.42
CA VAL A 477 0.56 10.58 -1.55
C VAL A 477 1.73 11.55 -1.45
N GLU A 478 2.58 11.37 -0.43
CA GLU A 478 3.80 12.18 -0.25
C GLU A 478 4.71 12.13 -1.48
N ALA A 479 4.97 10.93 -2.01
CA ALA A 479 5.79 10.76 -3.21
C ALA A 479 5.21 11.48 -4.43
N CYS A 480 3.90 11.36 -4.66
CA CYS A 480 3.22 12.02 -5.77
C CYS A 480 3.27 13.55 -5.66
N VAL A 481 2.94 14.09 -4.48
CA VAL A 481 2.93 15.55 -4.26
C VAL A 481 4.32 16.15 -4.45
N ASN A 482 5.36 15.51 -3.91
CA ASN A 482 6.74 16.01 -4.07
C ASN A 482 7.27 15.83 -5.51
N ARG A 483 6.83 14.78 -6.23
CA ARG A 483 7.19 14.60 -7.65
C ARG A 483 6.61 15.68 -8.53
N VAL A 484 5.34 16.03 -8.33
CA VAL A 484 4.66 17.11 -9.08
C VAL A 484 5.15 18.48 -8.61
N GLY A 485 5.39 18.64 -7.32
CA GLY A 485 5.64 19.92 -6.68
C GLY A 485 4.37 20.77 -6.56
N VAL A 486 4.46 21.90 -5.90
CA VAL A 486 3.31 22.80 -5.71
C VAL A 486 3.68 24.22 -6.06
N ASP A 487 2.70 25.01 -6.52
CA ASP A 487 2.84 26.47 -6.61
C ASP A 487 2.53 27.08 -5.23
N LEU A 488 3.49 27.81 -4.68
CA LEU A 488 3.43 28.38 -3.33
C LEU A 488 2.28 29.39 -3.16
N ASN A 489 1.89 30.06 -4.25
CA ASN A 489 0.86 31.09 -4.23
C ASN A 489 -0.56 30.56 -4.42
N THR A 490 -0.72 29.35 -4.96
CA THR A 490 -2.05 28.77 -5.28
C THR A 490 -2.37 27.51 -4.49
N ALA A 491 -1.37 26.77 -4.01
CA ALA A 491 -1.56 25.51 -3.32
C ALA A 491 -2.38 25.66 -2.02
N SER A 492 -3.26 24.70 -1.77
CA SER A 492 -4.00 24.59 -0.51
C SER A 492 -3.14 24.05 0.63
N ALA A 493 -3.53 24.32 1.87
CA ALA A 493 -2.84 23.75 3.03
C ALA A 493 -2.84 22.21 3.02
N PRO A 494 -3.94 21.50 2.70
CA PRO A 494 -3.94 20.05 2.57
C PRO A 494 -2.94 19.51 1.53
N LEU A 495 -2.72 20.21 0.43
CA LEU A 495 -1.73 19.82 -0.57
C LEU A 495 -0.30 20.06 -0.04
N MET A 496 -0.05 21.22 0.56
CA MET A 496 1.28 21.58 1.05
C MET A 496 1.74 20.72 2.24
N GLU A 497 0.83 20.18 3.06
CA GLU A 497 1.22 19.35 4.21
C GLU A 497 1.90 18.03 3.81
N HIS A 498 1.82 17.62 2.54
CA HIS A 498 2.54 16.48 1.99
C HIS A 498 3.91 16.83 1.40
N ILE A 499 4.26 18.12 1.35
CA ILE A 499 5.57 18.54 0.90
C ILE A 499 6.63 18.21 1.97
N SER A 500 7.78 17.75 1.50
CA SER A 500 8.95 17.44 2.34
C SER A 500 9.23 18.54 3.37
N GLY A 501 9.28 18.17 4.64
CA GLY A 501 9.57 19.10 5.75
C GLY A 501 8.42 20.01 6.19
N ILE A 502 7.23 19.91 5.59
CA ILE A 502 6.07 20.74 5.91
C ILE A 502 5.07 19.96 6.78
N SER A 503 4.88 20.42 8.00
CA SER A 503 3.82 19.90 8.87
C SER A 503 2.48 20.60 8.56
N LYS A 504 1.38 20.00 9.04
CA LYS A 504 0.04 20.60 8.96
C LYS A 504 -0.04 22.04 9.50
N VAL A 505 0.71 22.32 10.59
CA VAL A 505 0.76 23.65 11.18
C VAL A 505 1.51 24.63 10.27
N ILE A 506 2.65 24.20 9.71
CA ILE A 506 3.43 25.01 8.80
C ILE A 506 2.64 25.29 7.53
N ALA A 507 1.94 24.31 6.96
CA ALA A 507 1.08 24.48 5.77
C ALA A 507 0.02 25.58 6.01
N LYS A 508 -0.68 25.54 7.14
CA LYS A 508 -1.63 26.58 7.53
C LYS A 508 -0.97 27.96 7.72
N ASN A 509 0.21 28.00 8.31
CA ASN A 509 0.96 29.23 8.49
C ASN A 509 1.41 29.84 7.15
N ILE A 510 1.75 29.02 6.16
CA ILE A 510 2.08 29.50 4.80
C ILE A 510 0.86 30.18 4.18
N VAL A 511 -0.32 29.56 4.25
CA VAL A 511 -1.56 30.16 3.73
C VAL A 511 -1.88 31.45 4.45
N ALA A 512 -1.81 31.49 5.79
CA ALA A 512 -2.06 32.68 6.57
C ALA A 512 -1.08 33.81 6.25
N TYR A 513 0.20 33.49 6.06
CA TYR A 513 1.22 34.47 5.66
C TYR A 513 0.91 35.07 4.29
N ARG A 514 0.55 34.24 3.32
CA ARG A 514 0.16 34.64 1.97
C ARG A 514 -1.07 35.57 1.98
N GLU A 515 -2.08 35.23 2.77
CA GLU A 515 -3.27 36.07 2.92
C GLU A 515 -2.98 37.43 3.56
N ALA A 516 -2.08 37.48 4.54
CA ALA A 516 -1.72 38.70 5.25
C ALA A 516 -0.74 39.63 4.49
N ASN A 517 0.21 39.05 3.74
CA ASN A 517 1.31 39.78 3.13
C ASN A 517 1.28 39.80 1.59
N GLY A 518 0.31 39.15 0.97
CA GLY A 518 0.21 38.98 -0.48
C GLY A 518 1.04 37.80 -1.00
N MET A 519 1.17 37.72 -2.32
CA MET A 519 1.85 36.63 -3.01
C MET A 519 3.34 36.61 -2.64
N PHE A 520 3.87 35.40 -2.46
CA PHE A 520 5.31 35.19 -2.35
C PHE A 520 6.01 35.59 -3.65
N ARG A 521 7.07 36.35 -3.54
CA ARG A 521 7.91 36.80 -4.66
C ARG A 521 9.23 36.05 -4.74
N SER A 522 9.67 35.45 -3.64
CA SER A 522 10.90 34.68 -3.50
C SER A 522 10.73 33.51 -2.55
N ARG A 523 11.37 32.38 -2.85
CA ARG A 523 11.44 31.23 -1.94
C ARG A 523 12.01 31.56 -0.56
N ARG A 524 12.91 32.52 -0.48
CA ARG A 524 13.51 33.01 0.79
C ARG A 524 12.48 33.60 1.76
N GLU A 525 11.36 34.07 1.26
CA GLU A 525 10.27 34.57 2.11
C GLU A 525 9.63 33.47 2.96
N LEU A 526 9.78 32.21 2.59
CA LEU A 526 9.36 31.07 3.42
C LEU A 526 9.99 31.11 4.82
N LEU A 527 11.21 31.61 4.96
CA LEU A 527 11.88 31.75 6.25
C LEU A 527 11.20 32.77 7.19
N LYS A 528 10.32 33.62 6.67
CA LYS A 528 9.50 34.56 7.45
C LYS A 528 8.20 33.88 7.98
N VAL A 529 7.86 32.69 7.48
CA VAL A 529 6.66 31.96 7.92
C VAL A 529 6.88 31.38 9.31
N PRO A 530 5.95 31.60 10.26
CA PRO A 530 6.06 31.05 11.61
C PRO A 530 6.25 29.52 11.62
N LYS A 531 7.18 29.05 12.44
CA LYS A 531 7.58 27.63 12.61
C LYS A 531 8.30 27.00 11.42
N LEU A 532 8.51 27.71 10.32
CA LEU A 532 9.31 27.24 9.20
C LEU A 532 10.77 27.71 9.41
N GLY A 533 11.57 26.84 10.04
CA GLY A 533 12.98 27.09 10.29
C GLY A 533 13.90 26.69 9.14
N PRO A 534 15.23 26.88 9.28
CA PRO A 534 16.21 26.56 8.22
C PRO A 534 16.16 25.11 7.74
N LYS A 535 15.95 24.13 8.64
CA LYS A 535 15.87 22.71 8.28
C LYS A 535 14.62 22.41 7.44
N ALA A 536 13.46 22.94 7.83
CA ALA A 536 12.23 22.81 7.05
C ALA A 536 12.36 23.48 5.68
N PHE A 537 13.00 24.66 5.63
CA PHE A 537 13.29 25.36 4.36
C PHE A 537 14.17 24.51 3.44
N GLU A 538 15.26 23.94 3.95
CA GLU A 538 16.12 23.04 3.18
C GLU A 538 15.32 21.90 2.58
N GLN A 539 14.43 21.27 3.36
CA GLN A 539 13.65 20.11 2.89
C GLN A 539 12.58 20.49 1.87
N CYS A 540 11.92 21.65 1.99
CA CYS A 540 10.75 22.00 1.19
C CYS A 540 11.03 22.89 -0.02
N ALA A 541 12.06 23.71 0.00
CA ALA A 541 12.23 24.82 -0.94
C ALA A 541 12.22 24.41 -2.41
N GLY A 542 12.85 23.29 -2.75
CA GLY A 542 12.90 22.81 -4.12
C GLY A 542 11.58 22.27 -4.67
N PHE A 543 10.67 21.88 -3.78
CA PHE A 543 9.35 21.35 -4.13
C PHE A 543 8.26 22.43 -4.22
N MET A 544 8.56 23.64 -3.74
CA MET A 544 7.64 24.77 -3.74
C MET A 544 8.08 25.80 -4.79
N ARG A 545 7.28 25.96 -5.83
CA ARG A 545 7.58 26.86 -6.97
C ARG A 545 6.83 28.18 -6.85
N ILE A 546 7.40 29.21 -7.45
CA ILE A 546 6.79 30.54 -7.56
C ILE A 546 6.80 30.92 -9.04
N SER A 547 5.63 30.98 -9.64
CA SER A 547 5.46 31.45 -11.02
C SER A 547 5.52 32.97 -11.07
N GLY A 548 6.38 33.56 -11.89
CA GLY A 548 6.49 35.01 -12.05
C GLY A 548 7.07 35.75 -10.83
N GLY A 549 7.88 35.06 -10.01
CA GLY A 549 8.63 35.63 -8.91
C GLY A 549 9.80 36.51 -9.35
N ASP A 550 10.54 37.03 -8.38
CA ASP A 550 11.69 37.93 -8.62
C ASP A 550 12.87 37.17 -9.26
N ASN A 551 13.06 35.91 -8.89
CA ASN A 551 14.06 35.03 -9.49
C ASN A 551 13.39 33.94 -10.35
N PRO A 552 13.68 33.86 -11.65
CA PRO A 552 13.10 32.82 -12.53
C PRO A 552 13.38 31.38 -12.07
N LEU A 553 14.49 31.15 -11.35
CA LEU A 553 14.82 29.82 -10.80
C LEU A 553 13.83 29.37 -9.71
N ASP A 554 13.14 30.29 -9.05
CA ASP A 554 12.08 29.96 -8.09
C ASP A 554 10.85 29.29 -8.76
N GLY A 555 10.71 29.42 -10.07
CA GLY A 555 9.70 28.71 -10.87
C GLY A 555 10.09 27.29 -11.30
N THR A 556 11.29 26.85 -10.95
CA THR A 556 11.84 25.53 -11.29
C THR A 556 11.88 24.60 -10.07
N SER A 557 12.18 23.33 -10.27
CA SER A 557 12.46 22.40 -9.17
C SER A 557 13.93 22.39 -8.74
N ILE A 558 14.74 23.31 -9.24
CA ILE A 558 16.14 23.49 -8.81
C ILE A 558 16.15 23.98 -7.36
N HIS A 559 16.88 23.29 -6.51
CA HIS A 559 17.00 23.69 -5.10
C HIS A 559 17.81 24.98 -4.97
N PRO A 560 17.45 25.90 -4.05
CA PRO A 560 18.19 27.16 -3.83
C PRO A 560 19.69 26.98 -3.57
N GLU A 561 20.12 25.88 -2.97
CA GLU A 561 21.54 25.55 -2.76
C GLU A 561 22.33 25.42 -4.07
N SER A 562 21.64 25.17 -5.19
CA SER A 562 22.24 24.98 -6.52
C SER A 562 22.09 26.21 -7.42
N TYR A 563 21.56 27.32 -6.93
CA TYR A 563 21.36 28.55 -7.74
C TYR A 563 22.66 29.12 -8.30
N ASP A 564 23.74 29.15 -7.50
CA ASP A 564 25.02 29.59 -7.99
C ASP A 564 25.59 28.71 -9.10
N ALA A 565 25.38 27.39 -8.99
CA ALA A 565 25.76 26.46 -10.05
C ALA A 565 24.92 26.65 -11.32
N ALA A 566 23.61 26.89 -11.17
CA ALA A 566 22.72 27.16 -12.30
C ALA A 566 23.12 28.50 -13.02
N ALA A 567 23.43 29.52 -12.27
CA ALA A 567 23.92 30.78 -12.83
C ALA A 567 25.24 30.59 -13.62
N ARG A 568 26.18 29.83 -13.07
CA ARG A 568 27.43 29.47 -13.75
C ARG A 568 27.18 28.67 -15.05
N LEU A 569 26.27 27.71 -14.99
CA LEU A 569 25.90 26.93 -16.17
C LEU A 569 25.33 27.82 -17.28
N LEU A 570 24.37 28.68 -16.94
CA LEU A 570 23.79 29.64 -17.89
C LEU A 570 24.83 30.55 -18.52
N ALA A 571 25.73 31.11 -17.70
CA ALA A 571 26.82 31.97 -18.16
C ALA A 571 27.78 31.23 -19.13
N GLU A 572 28.16 29.97 -18.79
CA GLU A 572 29.01 29.14 -19.65
C GLU A 572 28.38 28.80 -20.98
N LEU A 573 27.06 28.69 -21.03
CA LEU A 573 26.29 28.40 -22.23
C LEU A 573 25.87 29.67 -22.99
N GLY A 574 26.25 30.87 -22.49
CA GLY A 574 25.96 32.14 -23.10
C GLY A 574 24.52 32.62 -22.94
N TYR A 575 23.83 32.21 -21.89
CA TYR A 575 22.49 32.68 -21.53
C TYR A 575 22.56 33.74 -20.43
N SER A 576 21.56 34.65 -20.41
CA SER A 576 21.39 35.60 -19.33
C SER A 576 20.65 35.01 -18.13
N GLU A 577 20.63 35.69 -16.99
CA GLU A 577 19.82 35.34 -15.83
C GLU A 577 18.31 35.35 -16.15
N ASP A 578 17.87 36.11 -17.13
CA ASP A 578 16.49 36.18 -17.64
C ASP A 578 16.22 35.20 -18.79
N TRP A 579 16.99 34.11 -18.92
CA TRP A 579 16.92 33.11 -19.96
C TRP A 579 15.47 32.60 -20.26
N ALA A 580 14.60 32.55 -19.24
CA ALA A 580 13.21 32.11 -19.38
C ALA A 580 12.33 33.12 -20.14
N LYS A 581 12.72 34.38 -20.23
CA LYS A 581 11.96 35.46 -20.88
C LYS A 581 12.43 35.73 -22.32
N GLU A 582 13.50 35.11 -22.78
CA GLU A 582 14.07 35.37 -24.09
C GLU A 582 13.34 34.53 -25.18
N PRO A 583 12.55 35.16 -26.07
CA PRO A 583 11.84 34.45 -27.11
C PRO A 583 12.81 33.89 -28.18
N GLY A 584 12.65 32.64 -28.55
CA GLY A 584 13.31 31.99 -29.69
C GLY A 584 14.66 31.33 -29.39
N LYS A 585 15.10 31.18 -28.15
CA LYS A 585 16.31 30.42 -27.84
C LYS A 585 16.10 28.90 -27.93
N LYS A 586 17.10 28.23 -28.54
CA LYS A 586 17.18 26.78 -28.66
C LYS A 586 17.24 26.14 -27.28
N ALA A 587 16.76 24.89 -27.17
CA ALA A 587 16.89 24.11 -25.94
C ALA A 587 18.33 24.14 -25.41
N ILE A 588 18.49 24.29 -24.10
CA ILE A 588 19.77 24.25 -23.42
C ILE A 588 20.42 22.90 -23.69
N PHE A 589 21.62 22.92 -24.26
CA PHE A 589 22.33 21.73 -24.66
C PHE A 589 23.74 21.69 -24.06
N VAL A 590 24.03 20.60 -23.36
CA VAL A 590 25.36 20.31 -22.80
C VAL A 590 25.98 19.16 -23.60
N LYS A 591 27.14 19.40 -24.22
CA LYS A 591 27.83 18.42 -25.06
C LYS A 591 28.53 17.31 -24.25
N ASP A 592 29.12 17.70 -23.13
CA ASP A 592 29.87 16.81 -22.26
C ASP A 592 29.48 17.11 -20.80
N TYR A 593 28.57 16.31 -20.26
CA TYR A 593 28.05 16.49 -18.91
C TYR A 593 29.12 16.34 -17.84
N LYS A 594 30.04 15.42 -17.99
CA LYS A 594 31.10 15.19 -17.00
C LYS A 594 32.01 16.40 -16.85
N LYS A 595 32.53 16.91 -17.98
CA LYS A 595 33.39 18.10 -17.96
C LYS A 595 32.66 19.35 -17.48
N MET A 596 31.39 19.50 -17.88
CA MET A 596 30.60 20.63 -17.44
C MET A 596 30.32 20.56 -15.92
N ALA A 597 29.96 19.39 -15.38
CA ALA A 597 29.76 19.17 -13.96
C ALA A 597 31.02 19.51 -13.12
N GLU A 598 32.19 19.04 -13.57
CA GLU A 598 33.47 19.42 -12.94
C GLU A 598 33.73 20.94 -12.99
N LYS A 599 33.42 21.58 -14.12
CA LYS A 599 33.63 23.02 -14.31
C LYS A 599 32.77 23.89 -13.40
N ILE A 600 31.50 23.51 -13.22
CA ILE A 600 30.56 24.25 -12.37
C ILE A 600 30.52 23.77 -10.91
N GLY A 601 31.24 22.69 -10.58
CA GLY A 601 31.40 22.17 -9.22
C GLY A 601 30.18 21.49 -8.63
N ILE A 602 29.45 20.71 -9.45
CA ILE A 602 28.32 19.88 -9.02
C ILE A 602 28.45 18.46 -9.55
N GLY A 603 27.63 17.53 -9.05
CA GLY A 603 27.56 16.19 -9.57
C GLY A 603 26.86 16.09 -10.94
N GLU A 604 27.22 15.10 -11.72
CA GLU A 604 26.62 14.83 -13.03
C GLU A 604 25.09 14.60 -12.95
N PRO A 605 24.55 13.80 -11.99
CA PRO A 605 23.10 13.65 -11.82
C PRO A 605 22.37 14.96 -11.55
N THR A 606 22.91 15.82 -10.70
CA THR A 606 22.34 17.16 -10.42
C THR A 606 22.38 18.04 -11.67
N LEU A 607 23.45 17.97 -12.46
CA LEU A 607 23.53 18.71 -13.72
C LEU A 607 22.47 18.25 -14.74
N HIS A 608 22.22 16.94 -14.87
CA HIS A 608 21.16 16.42 -15.73
C HIS A 608 19.78 16.96 -15.33
N ASP A 609 19.45 16.91 -14.05
CA ASP A 609 18.19 17.44 -13.54
C ASP A 609 18.07 18.94 -13.79
N MET A 610 19.17 19.69 -13.54
CA MET A 610 19.22 21.12 -13.75
C MET A 610 18.98 21.50 -15.22
N VAL A 611 19.61 20.82 -16.15
CA VAL A 611 19.43 21.05 -17.61
C VAL A 611 17.98 20.76 -18.02
N GLN A 612 17.39 19.67 -17.54
CA GLN A 612 15.99 19.36 -17.82
C GLN A 612 15.03 20.45 -17.33
N GLU A 613 15.25 20.94 -16.13
CA GLU A 613 14.42 22.02 -15.54
C GLU A 613 14.60 23.35 -16.27
N LEU A 614 15.81 23.68 -16.66
CA LEU A 614 16.08 24.89 -17.43
C LEU A 614 15.51 24.85 -18.85
N CYS A 615 15.42 23.64 -19.47
CA CYS A 615 14.80 23.45 -20.78
C CYS A 615 13.28 23.63 -20.73
N LYS A 616 12.64 23.18 -19.66
CA LYS A 616 11.18 23.21 -19.46
C LYS A 616 10.86 23.63 -18.02
N PRO A 617 10.98 24.91 -17.68
CA PRO A 617 10.73 25.39 -16.32
C PRO A 617 9.30 25.08 -15.88
N GLY A 618 9.16 24.54 -14.67
CA GLY A 618 7.85 24.27 -14.09
C GLY A 618 7.07 23.15 -14.79
N ARG A 619 7.75 22.25 -15.51
CA ARG A 619 7.11 21.09 -16.14
C ARG A 619 6.32 20.26 -15.13
N ASP A 620 5.08 19.94 -15.50
CA ASP A 620 4.27 18.97 -14.76
C ASP A 620 4.52 17.57 -15.32
N PRO A 621 5.02 16.61 -14.53
CA PRO A 621 5.28 15.25 -15.01
C PRO A 621 4.00 14.52 -15.46
N ARG A 622 2.82 14.99 -15.06
CA ARG A 622 1.52 14.42 -15.46
C ARG A 622 1.14 14.73 -16.90
N ASP A 623 1.74 15.75 -17.53
CA ASP A 623 1.44 16.11 -18.93
C ASP A 623 1.84 15.01 -19.93
N GLU A 624 2.72 14.09 -19.53
CA GLU A 624 3.15 12.96 -20.35
C GLU A 624 2.26 11.71 -20.17
N MET A 625 1.32 11.75 -19.24
CA MET A 625 0.39 10.64 -19.00
C MET A 625 -0.76 10.65 -20.02
N PRO A 626 -1.41 9.49 -20.26
CA PRO A 626 -2.55 9.41 -21.17
C PRO A 626 -3.68 10.36 -20.75
N GLN A 627 -4.16 11.16 -21.70
CA GLN A 627 -5.25 12.12 -21.45
C GLN A 627 -6.59 11.40 -21.27
N PRO A 628 -7.46 11.85 -20.36
CA PRO A 628 -8.79 11.27 -20.17
C PRO A 628 -9.64 11.32 -21.45
N ILE A 629 -10.49 10.31 -21.63
CA ILE A 629 -11.41 10.24 -22.77
C ILE A 629 -12.62 11.13 -22.46
N LEU A 630 -12.84 12.16 -23.31
CA LEU A 630 -14.03 12.99 -23.28
C LEU A 630 -15.09 12.42 -24.21
N ARG A 631 -16.32 12.30 -23.73
CA ARG A 631 -17.44 11.64 -24.42
C ARG A 631 -18.51 12.62 -24.84
N THR A 632 -19.27 12.23 -25.86
CA THR A 632 -20.47 12.94 -26.33
C THR A 632 -21.68 12.02 -26.45
N ASP A 633 -21.49 10.72 -26.36
CA ASP A 633 -22.51 9.67 -26.58
C ASP A 633 -22.37 8.51 -25.58
N VAL A 634 -23.43 7.71 -25.42
CA VAL A 634 -23.50 6.53 -24.54
C VAL A 634 -23.47 5.25 -25.37
N LEU A 635 -22.74 4.24 -24.88
CA LEU A 635 -22.82 2.86 -25.32
C LEU A 635 -23.42 2.01 -24.18
N GLU A 636 -24.46 1.20 -24.46
CA GLU A 636 -25.09 0.32 -23.48
C GLU A 636 -24.55 -1.12 -23.59
N MET A 637 -24.59 -1.90 -22.49
CA MET A 637 -24.18 -3.32 -22.51
C MET A 637 -24.86 -4.15 -23.60
N LYS A 638 -26.14 -3.86 -23.88
CA LYS A 638 -26.92 -4.55 -24.92
C LYS A 638 -26.41 -4.29 -26.33
N ASP A 639 -25.68 -3.19 -26.53
CA ASP A 639 -25.12 -2.77 -27.81
C ASP A 639 -23.77 -3.44 -28.08
N LEU A 640 -23.16 -4.05 -27.06
CA LEU A 640 -21.91 -4.76 -27.17
C LEU A 640 -22.10 -6.09 -27.90
N LYS A 641 -21.26 -6.33 -28.89
CA LYS A 641 -21.20 -7.60 -29.64
C LYS A 641 -19.82 -8.24 -29.47
N GLU A 642 -19.78 -9.56 -29.42
CA GLU A 642 -18.51 -10.29 -29.44
C GLU A 642 -17.69 -9.89 -30.68
N GLY A 643 -16.39 -9.71 -30.46
CA GLY A 643 -15.49 -9.24 -31.52
C GLY A 643 -15.41 -7.73 -31.69
N MET A 644 -16.25 -6.94 -31.03
CA MET A 644 -16.22 -5.47 -31.10
C MET A 644 -14.93 -4.93 -30.47
N ILE A 645 -14.25 -4.02 -31.19
CA ILE A 645 -13.03 -3.36 -30.73
C ILE A 645 -13.38 -1.97 -30.21
N LEU A 646 -12.97 -1.66 -28.99
CA LEU A 646 -13.28 -0.42 -28.30
C LEU A 646 -12.04 0.14 -27.61
N LYS A 647 -11.98 1.45 -27.46
CA LYS A 647 -11.03 2.10 -26.57
C LYS A 647 -11.65 2.20 -25.16
N GLY A 648 -10.86 1.88 -24.15
CA GLY A 648 -11.28 1.98 -22.77
C GLY A 648 -10.18 2.52 -21.88
N THR A 649 -10.57 2.95 -20.69
CA THR A 649 -9.65 3.42 -19.65
C THR A 649 -9.52 2.37 -18.56
N VAL A 650 -8.31 2.00 -18.21
CA VAL A 650 -8.05 1.07 -17.08
C VAL A 650 -8.46 1.74 -15.77
N ARG A 651 -9.45 1.18 -15.09
CA ARG A 651 -9.99 1.69 -13.82
C ARG A 651 -9.33 1.11 -12.59
N ASN A 652 -8.99 -0.17 -12.67
CA ASN A 652 -8.37 -0.89 -11.58
C ASN A 652 -7.50 -2.03 -12.10
N VAL A 653 -6.41 -2.33 -11.40
CA VAL A 653 -5.51 -3.44 -11.69
C VAL A 653 -5.43 -4.32 -10.45
N ILE A 654 -5.70 -5.60 -10.63
CA ILE A 654 -5.70 -6.62 -9.58
C ILE A 654 -4.85 -7.82 -10.00
N ASP A 655 -4.53 -8.72 -9.09
CA ASP A 655 -3.59 -9.83 -9.34
C ASP A 655 -3.94 -10.70 -10.55
N PHE A 656 -5.22 -10.88 -10.84
CA PHE A 656 -5.68 -11.74 -11.93
C PHE A 656 -6.14 -10.99 -13.18
N GLY A 657 -6.03 -9.67 -13.23
CA GLY A 657 -6.40 -8.91 -14.43
C GLY A 657 -6.55 -7.41 -14.22
N ALA A 658 -7.13 -6.76 -15.21
CA ALA A 658 -7.43 -5.33 -15.20
C ALA A 658 -8.91 -5.07 -15.52
N PHE A 659 -9.52 -4.16 -14.78
CA PHE A 659 -10.85 -3.65 -15.08
C PHE A 659 -10.74 -2.43 -15.98
N VAL A 660 -11.46 -2.46 -17.09
CA VAL A 660 -11.43 -1.44 -18.13
C VAL A 660 -12.83 -0.87 -18.37
N ASP A 661 -12.94 0.43 -18.21
CA ASP A 661 -14.15 1.19 -18.59
C ASP A 661 -14.15 1.41 -20.10
N ILE A 662 -15.06 0.75 -20.80
CA ILE A 662 -15.24 0.82 -22.25
C ILE A 662 -16.42 1.72 -22.68
N GLY A 663 -16.94 2.51 -21.73
CA GLY A 663 -18.06 3.42 -22.01
C GLY A 663 -19.44 2.85 -21.74
N VAL A 664 -19.52 1.64 -21.21
CA VAL A 664 -20.75 1.07 -20.66
C VAL A 664 -20.68 1.10 -19.13
N HIS A 665 -21.81 1.06 -18.43
CA HIS A 665 -21.88 1.23 -16.96
C HIS A 665 -21.33 0.07 -16.15
N GLN A 666 -20.64 -0.86 -16.79
CA GLN A 666 -20.01 -2.00 -16.16
C GLN A 666 -18.59 -2.12 -16.72
N ASP A 667 -17.61 -2.09 -15.84
CA ASP A 667 -16.24 -2.32 -16.24
C ASP A 667 -16.07 -3.74 -16.80
N GLY A 668 -15.37 -3.87 -17.92
CA GLY A 668 -15.00 -5.15 -18.48
C GLY A 668 -13.71 -5.66 -17.85
N LEU A 669 -13.60 -6.97 -17.64
CA LEU A 669 -12.41 -7.61 -17.13
C LEU A 669 -11.53 -8.10 -18.28
N VAL A 670 -10.29 -7.65 -18.32
CA VAL A 670 -9.20 -8.24 -19.09
C VAL A 670 -8.44 -9.16 -18.14
N HIS A 671 -8.66 -10.48 -18.25
CA HIS A 671 -7.92 -11.44 -17.43
C HIS A 671 -6.42 -11.41 -17.73
N ILE A 672 -5.56 -11.71 -16.77
CA ILE A 672 -4.10 -11.68 -16.93
C ILE A 672 -3.61 -12.43 -18.16
N SER A 673 -4.25 -13.56 -18.50
CA SER A 673 -3.93 -14.31 -19.71
C SER A 673 -4.32 -13.61 -21.01
N GLN A 674 -5.09 -12.55 -20.97
CA GLN A 674 -5.63 -11.81 -22.12
C GLN A 674 -4.98 -10.43 -22.32
N LEU A 675 -4.00 -10.06 -21.48
CA LEU A 675 -3.34 -8.76 -21.52
C LEU A 675 -2.37 -8.61 -22.69
N THR A 676 -1.62 -9.65 -23.02
CA THR A 676 -0.64 -9.61 -24.13
C THR A 676 -0.32 -10.99 -24.70
N ASN A 677 0.08 -11.01 -25.97
CA ASN A 677 0.62 -12.20 -26.65
C ASN A 677 2.15 -12.30 -26.57
N LYS A 678 2.83 -11.23 -26.15
CA LYS A 678 4.28 -11.06 -26.36
C LYS A 678 5.14 -11.73 -25.28
N LYS A 679 4.61 -11.92 -24.06
CA LYS A 679 5.35 -12.48 -22.92
C LYS A 679 4.41 -13.15 -21.93
N PHE A 680 4.98 -14.02 -21.09
CA PHE A 680 4.30 -14.49 -19.89
C PHE A 680 4.23 -13.33 -18.87
N VAL A 681 3.04 -13.04 -18.38
CA VAL A 681 2.77 -11.96 -17.44
C VAL A 681 2.63 -12.55 -16.04
N LYS A 682 3.46 -12.14 -15.11
CA LYS A 682 3.38 -12.55 -13.70
C LYS A 682 2.36 -11.70 -12.94
N HIS A 683 2.32 -10.42 -13.23
CA HIS A 683 1.37 -9.48 -12.63
C HIS A 683 0.88 -8.48 -13.69
N PRO A 684 -0.44 -8.16 -13.72
CA PRO A 684 -1.01 -7.25 -14.72
C PRO A 684 -0.34 -5.88 -14.83
N LEU A 685 0.20 -5.33 -13.74
CA LEU A 685 0.96 -4.07 -13.73
C LEU A 685 2.22 -4.07 -14.61
N GLU A 686 2.68 -5.25 -15.07
CA GLU A 686 3.76 -5.33 -16.05
C GLU A 686 3.33 -4.89 -17.46
N VAL A 687 2.03 -4.79 -17.70
CA VAL A 687 1.44 -4.53 -19.01
C VAL A 687 0.58 -3.28 -19.03
N VAL A 688 -0.22 -3.07 -17.98
CA VAL A 688 -1.18 -1.96 -17.88
C VAL A 688 -1.15 -1.30 -16.52
N SER A 689 -1.51 -0.03 -16.50
CA SER A 689 -1.59 0.82 -15.32
C SER A 689 -2.97 1.49 -15.22
N VAL A 690 -3.42 1.84 -14.02
CA VAL A 690 -4.66 2.61 -13.85
C VAL A 690 -4.56 3.94 -14.57
N GLY A 691 -5.58 4.30 -15.33
CA GLY A 691 -5.59 5.49 -16.18
C GLY A 691 -5.09 5.27 -17.62
N ASP A 692 -4.47 4.13 -17.92
CA ASP A 692 -4.06 3.80 -19.29
C ASP A 692 -5.27 3.72 -20.23
N ILE A 693 -5.10 4.25 -21.42
CA ILE A 693 -6.05 4.08 -22.53
C ILE A 693 -5.61 2.89 -23.34
N VAL A 694 -6.45 1.86 -23.33
CA VAL A 694 -6.15 0.59 -23.99
C VAL A 694 -7.20 0.28 -25.07
N GLU A 695 -6.77 -0.37 -26.13
CA GLU A 695 -7.67 -0.94 -27.11
C GLU A 695 -8.00 -2.38 -26.69
N VAL A 696 -9.29 -2.67 -26.60
CA VAL A 696 -9.79 -3.97 -26.14
C VAL A 696 -10.85 -4.52 -27.08
N LYS A 697 -10.89 -5.83 -27.19
CA LYS A 697 -11.90 -6.56 -27.96
C LYS A 697 -12.82 -7.31 -27.02
N VAL A 698 -14.11 -7.23 -27.27
CA VAL A 698 -15.14 -7.93 -26.48
C VAL A 698 -15.06 -9.42 -26.77
N LEU A 699 -14.85 -10.23 -25.73
CA LEU A 699 -14.87 -11.70 -25.81
C LEU A 699 -16.26 -12.27 -25.55
N SER A 700 -16.92 -11.78 -24.51
CA SER A 700 -18.29 -12.18 -24.16
C SER A 700 -18.97 -11.14 -23.30
N VAL A 701 -20.30 -11.11 -23.36
CA VAL A 701 -21.15 -10.22 -22.56
C VAL A 701 -22.25 -11.06 -21.89
N ASP A 702 -22.26 -11.09 -20.56
CA ASP A 702 -23.30 -11.70 -19.75
C ASP A 702 -24.15 -10.59 -19.11
N ILE A 703 -25.28 -10.28 -19.75
CA ILE A 703 -26.16 -9.20 -19.30
C ILE A 703 -26.82 -9.53 -17.95
N GLN A 704 -27.14 -10.82 -17.69
CA GLN A 704 -27.79 -11.23 -16.46
C GLN A 704 -26.86 -11.10 -15.25
N LYS A 705 -25.61 -11.51 -15.40
CA LYS A 705 -24.57 -11.42 -14.36
C LYS A 705 -23.82 -10.09 -14.37
N LYS A 706 -24.15 -9.20 -15.29
CA LYS A 706 -23.45 -7.92 -15.50
C LYS A 706 -21.93 -8.10 -15.63
N ARG A 707 -21.48 -9.05 -16.46
CA ARG A 707 -20.06 -9.33 -16.69
C ARG A 707 -19.71 -9.14 -18.16
N ILE A 708 -18.57 -8.48 -18.37
CA ILE A 708 -17.99 -8.28 -19.70
C ILE A 708 -16.57 -8.83 -19.67
N ALA A 709 -16.28 -9.78 -20.53
CA ALA A 709 -14.93 -10.30 -20.70
C ALA A 709 -14.27 -9.62 -21.91
N LEU A 710 -13.08 -9.12 -21.71
CA LEU A 710 -12.30 -8.39 -22.70
C LEU A 710 -10.95 -9.03 -22.95
N THR A 711 -10.36 -8.75 -24.11
CA THR A 711 -8.98 -9.10 -24.44
C THR A 711 -8.25 -7.93 -25.06
N MET A 712 -6.98 -7.78 -24.73
CA MET A 712 -6.02 -6.89 -25.41
C MET A 712 -5.21 -7.64 -26.48
N ARG A 713 -5.50 -8.92 -26.69
CA ARG A 713 -4.93 -9.75 -27.78
C ARG A 713 -5.72 -9.52 -29.06
N ILE A 714 -5.46 -8.39 -29.69
CA ILE A 714 -6.12 -7.97 -30.93
C ILE A 714 -5.30 -8.39 -32.14
#